data_612ade5d7acf46e5404e715f9f627942
#
_entry.id   612ade5d7acf46e5404e715f9f627942
#
_cell.length_a   1.000
_cell.length_b   1.000
_cell.length_c   1.000
_cell.angle_alpha   90.00
_cell.angle_beta   90.00
_cell.angle_gamma   90.00
#
_symmetry.space_group_name_H-M   'P 1'
#
loop_
_entity.id
_entity.type
_entity.pdbx_description
1 polymer ?
#
loop_
_entity_poly.entity_id
_entity_poly.type
_entity_poly.pdbx_seq_one_letter_code
_entity_poly.pdbx_strand_id
1 'polypeptide(L)'
;MLKKFYLDKEKDIIVNLYKTNKDEVTYILETPNHNTGNLITNLAKICKVDTIKDKNDMKIIKGTIPASINGNNEEVYIFRLGGIKIANIYEDRIEIKAKIPAITKTLMSQTKNYRLPIEKTIVKTYILKKCKFRTDLHTHANANLSPDCLIALGIVHQVKYPLYYIKKLNLKLNPKQEEEIYKQREKVEEDFIDSPLQGKYKIRKIDDNTFINFADFILNNIENAQYNIEKIRTSLAILKDGQAVFTNLEKCYIYRYVFAKGKESEQKIKLTKELIQSLPEKDIEKIVLKMLEDKKENSPYKNNCLRQDKLLWIARDYQRQGIKYVEIADSDLAKVGEPAVKLLEEIHEIMPEIEKETGVKMRFLLAMRRIPLTIIKDQKTSSRYLRENINVLKAVAKSPYVVGSDFMGEEINDITDLQPAIQEIVKYVNEEDPNFTIRIHAGENDSLRDNVRKSITCVQNSLQKGQKMPRVRIGHGLYSESLNTKSGIELLELMKQTGVVIEFQLTSNVRLNNLTNLSNHPIKIFLNNGIKCVQGTDGCGFYGTDTFDEQLALQNLLGLNEEDFEKMRNVEEEIINTNKKYFEEKSKKFKEFLKGKSLKQAILEAEEKNMKQTENEEELRITYNLETEKELKQKIKALPTDKVPVIIAGGSFNTKGRETIASENGIQILKEIIKNIDTDNAYFVIGHKMQGYEKAVVDIAKKLNKKVEINAIVPKMITEKVKNRLLDDKISGICISPETEELGIYKSFNYEIFERRKSIVIAFDGNSPVSNLVQEAKNGKGKAKIYVNSDVDILKQKAESLQGYVTMFNDKNDIVDDIFKDNPEIK
;
A
#
# COMPACT_ATOMS: atom_id res chain seq x y z
N MET A 1 -16.75 28.80 34.66
CA MET A 1 -16.95 27.73 33.68
C MET A 1 -17.31 28.38 32.37
N LEU A 2 -16.50 28.16 31.33
CA LEU A 2 -16.78 28.72 30.00
C LEU A 2 -17.95 27.98 29.35
N LYS A 3 -17.86 26.67 29.25
CA LYS A 3 -18.89 25.84 28.63
C LYS A 3 -18.82 24.39 29.11
N LYS A 4 -19.97 23.71 29.04
CA LYS A 4 -20.13 22.28 29.26
C LYS A 4 -20.73 21.65 28.00
N PHE A 5 -20.23 20.50 27.55
CA PHE A 5 -20.84 19.75 26.47
C PHE A 5 -20.66 18.25 26.67
N TYR A 6 -21.54 17.47 26.05
CA TYR A 6 -21.43 16.02 26.05
C TYR A 6 -20.58 15.58 24.86
N LEU A 7 -19.51 14.88 25.15
CA LEU A 7 -18.71 14.21 24.12
C LEU A 7 -19.48 12.98 23.60
N ASP A 8 -20.15 12.29 24.48
CA ASP A 8 -21.04 11.16 24.19
C ASP A 8 -22.15 11.14 25.26
N LYS A 9 -23.40 11.39 24.83
CA LYS A 9 -24.55 11.44 25.71
C LYS A 9 -24.97 10.08 26.23
N GLU A 10 -24.84 9.04 25.39
CA GLU A 10 -25.24 7.68 25.75
C GLU A 10 -24.26 7.01 26.73
N LYS A 11 -23.02 7.49 26.77
CA LYS A 11 -21.94 6.98 27.61
C LYS A 11 -21.57 7.92 28.75
N ASP A 12 -22.34 8.97 28.97
CA ASP A 12 -22.09 9.98 30.02
C ASP A 12 -20.68 10.58 30.02
N ILE A 13 -20.11 10.80 28.83
CA ILE A 13 -18.84 11.48 28.69
C ILE A 13 -19.05 12.97 28.56
N ILE A 14 -18.63 13.72 29.59
CA ILE A 14 -18.87 15.15 29.74
C ILE A 14 -17.54 15.90 29.69
N VAL A 15 -17.51 17.03 28.99
CA VAL A 15 -16.39 17.98 29.01
C VAL A 15 -16.83 19.32 29.55
N ASN A 16 -16.17 19.76 30.60
CA ASN A 16 -16.32 21.09 31.18
C ASN A 16 -15.08 21.94 30.85
N LEU A 17 -15.27 23.13 30.35
CA LEU A 17 -14.22 24.04 29.94
C LEU A 17 -14.15 25.26 30.85
N TYR A 18 -12.94 25.65 31.22
CA TYR A 18 -12.66 26.79 32.07
C TYR A 18 -11.59 27.67 31.41
N LYS A 19 -11.83 28.96 31.26
CA LYS A 19 -10.78 29.91 30.82
C LYS A 19 -9.79 30.10 31.97
N THR A 20 -8.53 29.79 31.75
CA THR A 20 -7.48 29.82 32.76
C THR A 20 -6.62 31.07 32.59
N ASN A 21 -6.28 31.43 31.37
CA ASN A 21 -5.54 32.65 31.00
C ASN A 21 -5.86 33.06 29.56
N LYS A 22 -5.15 34.06 29.00
CA LYS A 22 -5.37 34.54 27.62
C LYS A 22 -5.08 33.48 26.55
N ASP A 23 -4.22 32.51 26.83
CA ASP A 23 -3.66 31.61 25.83
C ASP A 23 -4.07 30.15 26.02
N GLU A 24 -4.74 29.80 27.13
CA GLU A 24 -5.11 28.43 27.47
C GLU A 24 -6.50 28.29 28.05
N VAL A 25 -7.15 27.18 27.72
CA VAL A 25 -8.39 26.73 28.37
C VAL A 25 -8.10 25.43 29.12
N THR A 26 -8.51 25.38 30.37
CA THR A 26 -8.53 24.12 31.15
C THR A 26 -9.79 23.34 30.78
N TYR A 27 -9.64 22.08 30.44
CA TYR A 27 -10.75 21.15 30.32
C TYR A 27 -10.78 20.18 31.50
N ILE A 28 -11.99 19.79 31.91
CA ILE A 28 -12.23 18.67 32.80
C ILE A 28 -13.17 17.71 32.08
N LEU A 29 -12.67 16.50 31.78
CA LEU A 29 -13.43 15.44 31.17
C LEU A 29 -13.82 14.43 32.24
N GLU A 30 -15.12 14.13 32.29
CA GLU A 30 -15.70 13.14 33.18
C GLU A 30 -16.21 11.97 32.37
N THR A 31 -15.81 10.74 32.71
CA THR A 31 -16.20 9.52 32.01
C THR A 31 -16.31 8.33 32.96
N PRO A 32 -17.27 7.40 32.77
CA PRO A 32 -17.35 6.17 33.57
C PRO A 32 -16.05 5.34 33.48
N ASN A 33 -15.68 4.70 34.59
CA ASN A 33 -14.41 3.98 34.70
C ASN A 33 -14.22 2.87 33.66
N HIS A 34 -15.28 2.16 33.28
CA HIS A 34 -15.24 1.08 32.29
C HIS A 34 -14.93 1.58 30.86
N ASN A 35 -14.94 2.88 30.63
CA ASN A 35 -14.74 3.50 29.32
C ASN A 35 -13.34 4.12 29.12
N THR A 36 -12.38 3.91 30.00
CA THR A 36 -11.25 4.85 30.12
C THR A 36 -9.91 4.46 29.52
N GLY A 37 -9.64 3.17 29.27
CA GLY A 37 -8.28 2.73 28.93
C GLY A 37 -7.63 3.49 27.76
N ASN A 38 -8.27 3.52 26.60
CA ASN A 38 -7.73 4.15 25.39
C ASN A 38 -8.01 5.65 25.31
N LEU A 39 -9.11 6.11 25.93
CA LEU A 39 -9.45 7.53 25.95
C LEU A 39 -8.35 8.35 26.60
N ILE A 40 -7.85 7.90 27.75
CA ILE A 40 -6.75 8.58 28.47
C ILE A 40 -5.47 8.59 27.65
N THR A 41 -5.10 7.46 27.05
CA THR A 41 -3.89 7.35 26.23
C THR A 41 -3.96 8.27 25.01
N ASN A 42 -5.11 8.40 24.39
CA ASN A 42 -5.29 9.26 23.22
C ASN A 42 -5.37 10.74 23.60
N LEU A 43 -5.99 11.09 24.73
CA LEU A 43 -5.97 12.45 25.25
C LEU A 43 -4.55 12.91 25.62
N ALA A 44 -3.79 12.06 26.32
CA ALA A 44 -2.43 12.37 26.73
C ALA A 44 -1.47 12.63 25.54
N LYS A 45 -1.80 12.13 24.34
CA LYS A 45 -1.00 12.38 23.14
C LYS A 45 -1.24 13.74 22.49
N ILE A 46 -2.37 14.40 22.79
CA ILE A 46 -2.83 15.54 21.98
C ILE A 46 -3.18 16.75 22.82
N CYS A 47 -3.69 16.52 24.01
CA CYS A 47 -3.96 17.53 25.01
C CYS A 47 -3.02 17.31 26.20
N LYS A 48 -2.49 18.38 26.75
CA LYS A 48 -1.73 18.26 27.98
C LYS A 48 -2.66 17.74 29.08
N VAL A 49 -2.39 16.55 29.59
CA VAL A 49 -3.13 15.95 30.71
C VAL A 49 -2.34 16.24 31.97
N ASP A 50 -2.92 17.06 32.86
CA ASP A 50 -2.28 17.47 34.10
C ASP A 50 -2.56 16.48 35.24
N THR A 51 -3.81 16.00 35.36
CA THR A 51 -4.18 15.06 36.42
C THR A 51 -5.27 14.10 35.98
N ILE A 52 -5.24 12.89 36.54
CA ILE A 52 -6.28 11.87 36.42
C ILE A 52 -6.69 11.44 37.82
N LYS A 53 -7.97 11.46 38.15
CA LYS A 53 -8.51 11.09 39.46
C LYS A 53 -9.75 10.20 39.27
N ASP A 54 -9.88 9.22 40.16
CA ASP A 54 -11.09 8.40 40.27
C ASP A 54 -12.01 8.99 41.35
N LYS A 55 -13.30 9.07 41.08
CA LYS A 55 -14.34 9.53 41.98
C LYS A 55 -15.67 8.84 41.65
N ASN A 56 -16.20 8.02 42.56
CA ASN A 56 -17.52 7.39 42.45
C ASN A 56 -17.78 6.73 41.07
N ASP A 57 -16.99 5.75 40.70
CA ASP A 57 -17.04 5.02 39.42
C ASP A 57 -16.85 5.89 38.16
N MET A 58 -16.48 7.13 38.32
CA MET A 58 -16.14 8.07 37.26
C MET A 58 -14.66 8.40 37.30
N LYS A 59 -14.07 8.52 36.13
CA LYS A 59 -12.71 9.06 35.96
C LYS A 59 -12.77 10.53 35.56
N ILE A 60 -12.05 11.36 36.27
CA ILE A 60 -11.95 12.79 36.02
C ILE A 60 -10.56 13.08 35.47
N ILE A 61 -10.50 13.55 34.24
CA ILE A 61 -9.26 13.91 33.55
C ILE A 61 -9.24 15.42 33.37
N LYS A 62 -8.19 16.05 33.91
CA LYS A 62 -7.97 17.49 33.76
C LYS A 62 -6.76 17.75 32.89
N GLY A 63 -6.86 18.70 31.99
CA GLY A 63 -5.77 19.14 31.13
C GLY A 63 -5.99 20.53 30.55
N THR A 64 -5.10 20.91 29.63
CA THR A 64 -5.12 22.23 28.99
C THR A 64 -5.14 22.12 27.48
N ILE A 65 -5.79 23.08 26.84
CA ILE A 65 -5.87 23.24 25.38
C ILE A 65 -5.32 24.63 25.05
N PRO A 66 -4.26 24.75 24.21
CA PRO A 66 -3.72 26.05 23.83
C PRO A 66 -4.68 26.80 22.91
N ALA A 67 -4.64 28.10 22.98
CA ALA A 67 -5.35 28.99 22.07
C ALA A 67 -4.79 28.92 20.66
N SER A 68 -5.64 29.15 19.70
CA SER A 68 -5.32 29.21 18.27
C SER A 68 -6.16 30.29 17.59
N ILE A 69 -5.78 30.70 16.39
CA ILE A 69 -6.50 31.68 15.60
C ILE A 69 -7.04 31.01 14.33
N ASN A 70 -8.31 31.13 14.03
CA ASN A 70 -8.93 30.59 12.83
C ASN A 70 -8.69 31.46 11.59
N GLY A 71 -9.19 31.01 10.42
CA GLY A 71 -9.07 31.74 9.15
C GLY A 71 -9.76 33.10 9.14
N ASN A 72 -10.66 33.37 10.10
CA ASN A 72 -11.40 34.63 10.27
C ASN A 72 -10.78 35.54 11.37
N ASN A 73 -9.60 35.23 11.85
CA ASN A 73 -8.92 35.91 12.97
C ASN A 73 -9.64 35.76 14.32
N GLU A 74 -10.53 34.80 14.49
CA GLU A 74 -11.16 34.51 15.77
C GLU A 74 -10.29 33.57 16.61
N GLU A 75 -10.24 33.81 17.92
CA GLU A 75 -9.61 32.88 18.85
C GLU A 75 -10.43 31.59 18.98
N VAL A 76 -9.76 30.43 18.84
CA VAL A 76 -10.40 29.12 18.90
C VAL A 76 -9.55 28.13 19.68
N TYR A 77 -10.22 27.29 20.48
CA TYR A 77 -9.61 26.17 21.17
C TYR A 77 -10.08 24.88 20.50
N ILE A 78 -9.15 24.12 19.94
CA ILE A 78 -9.50 22.89 19.24
C ILE A 78 -9.37 21.71 20.16
N PHE A 79 -10.51 21.09 20.46
CA PHE A 79 -10.55 19.85 21.21
C PHE A 79 -10.37 18.67 20.26
N ARG A 80 -9.31 17.89 20.50
CA ARG A 80 -8.96 16.71 19.70
C ARG A 80 -8.94 15.47 20.57
N LEU A 81 -9.27 14.33 19.97
CA LEU A 81 -9.09 13.01 20.56
C LEU A 81 -8.49 12.09 19.50
N GLY A 82 -7.31 11.55 19.76
CA GLY A 82 -6.64 10.62 18.86
C GLY A 82 -6.33 11.17 17.46
N GLY A 83 -5.97 12.46 17.35
CA GLY A 83 -5.74 13.15 16.08
C GLY A 83 -7.02 13.68 15.41
N ILE A 84 -8.19 13.30 15.90
CA ILE A 84 -9.48 13.71 15.35
C ILE A 84 -9.94 15.00 16.02
N LYS A 85 -10.26 16.02 15.22
CA LYS A 85 -10.93 17.24 15.70
C LYS A 85 -12.36 16.92 16.09
N ILE A 86 -12.68 17.06 17.36
CA ILE A 86 -14.02 16.78 17.88
C ILE A 86 -14.84 18.04 17.99
N ALA A 87 -14.24 19.10 18.50
CA ALA A 87 -14.94 20.36 18.67
C ALA A 87 -13.99 21.54 18.44
N ASN A 88 -14.54 22.60 17.89
CA ASN A 88 -13.98 23.94 17.93
C ASN A 88 -14.72 24.70 19.02
N ILE A 89 -13.97 25.31 19.91
CA ILE A 89 -14.50 26.04 21.07
C ILE A 89 -14.13 27.50 20.89
N TYR A 90 -15.13 28.32 20.72
CA TYR A 90 -15.02 29.77 20.62
C TYR A 90 -15.51 30.40 21.93
N GLU A 91 -15.28 31.69 22.07
CA GLU A 91 -15.77 32.40 23.25
C GLU A 91 -17.31 32.36 23.36
N ASP A 92 -17.99 32.46 22.23
CA ASP A 92 -19.45 32.54 22.11
C ASP A 92 -20.14 31.21 21.79
N ARG A 93 -19.43 30.25 21.15
CA ARG A 93 -20.00 29.01 20.63
C ARG A 93 -19.09 27.78 20.70
N ILE A 94 -19.68 26.60 20.65
CA ILE A 94 -18.96 25.34 20.42
C ILE A 94 -19.51 24.70 19.14
N GLU A 95 -18.62 24.38 18.22
CA GLU A 95 -18.93 23.64 17.00
C GLU A 95 -18.42 22.20 17.13
N ILE A 96 -19.33 21.24 17.27
CA ILE A 96 -19.00 19.83 17.32
C ILE A 96 -18.95 19.30 15.89
N LYS A 97 -17.80 18.75 15.47
CA LYS A 97 -17.50 18.38 14.09
C LYS A 97 -17.54 16.88 13.81
N ALA A 98 -17.84 16.06 14.80
CA ALA A 98 -17.81 14.62 14.65
C ALA A 98 -19.03 13.92 15.22
N LYS A 99 -19.38 12.76 14.66
CA LYS A 99 -20.38 11.86 15.26
C LYS A 99 -19.74 11.22 16.49
N ILE A 100 -20.04 11.76 17.65
CA ILE A 100 -19.41 11.44 18.93
C ILE A 100 -19.44 9.94 19.28
N PRO A 101 -20.54 9.19 19.10
CA PRO A 101 -20.55 7.76 19.40
C PRO A 101 -19.50 6.95 18.62
N ALA A 102 -19.36 7.26 17.33
CA ALA A 102 -18.38 6.59 16.50
C ALA A 102 -16.93 6.97 16.88
N ILE A 103 -16.67 8.22 17.22
CA ILE A 103 -15.39 8.68 17.75
C ILE A 103 -15.04 7.95 19.04
N THR A 104 -15.97 7.91 19.97
CA THR A 104 -15.77 7.27 21.27
C THR A 104 -15.50 5.78 21.09
N LYS A 105 -16.26 5.10 20.22
CA LYS A 105 -16.03 3.70 19.88
C LYS A 105 -14.64 3.49 19.29
N THR A 106 -14.23 4.33 18.35
CA THR A 106 -12.92 4.26 17.69
C THR A 106 -11.79 4.48 18.70
N LEU A 107 -11.91 5.48 19.56
CA LEU A 107 -10.90 5.78 20.58
C LEU A 107 -10.78 4.67 21.62
N MET A 108 -11.89 4.04 21.98
CA MET A 108 -11.95 2.97 22.98
C MET A 108 -11.52 1.62 22.43
N SER A 109 -11.70 1.35 21.15
CA SER A 109 -11.34 0.08 20.52
C SER A 109 -9.84 -0.09 20.24
N GLN A 110 -9.00 0.84 20.62
CA GLN A 110 -7.57 0.91 20.26
C GLN A 110 -7.29 1.00 18.76
N THR A 111 -8.30 1.12 17.95
CA THR A 111 -8.13 1.28 16.51
C THR A 111 -7.59 2.66 16.21
N LYS A 112 -6.31 2.82 16.23
CA LYS A 112 -5.61 4.08 15.94
C LYS A 112 -5.91 4.64 14.55
N ASN A 113 -6.88 4.10 13.82
CA ASN A 113 -6.74 4.06 12.39
C ASN A 113 -7.96 4.49 11.63
N TYR A 114 -9.02 4.83 12.31
CA TYR A 114 -10.21 5.30 11.64
C TYR A 114 -10.29 6.81 11.72
N ARG A 115 -10.16 7.47 10.59
CA ARG A 115 -10.55 8.87 10.46
C ARG A 115 -12.02 8.89 10.10
N LEU A 116 -12.83 9.34 11.05
CA LEU A 116 -14.21 9.68 10.75
C LEU A 116 -14.24 10.81 9.70
N PRO A 117 -15.16 10.76 8.74
CA PRO A 117 -15.41 11.89 7.88
C PRO A 117 -15.93 13.04 8.77
N ILE A 118 -15.01 13.93 9.08
CA ILE A 118 -15.30 15.16 9.81
C ILE A 118 -15.55 16.22 8.75
N GLU A 119 -16.65 16.91 8.85
CA GLU A 119 -16.81 18.12 8.05
C GLU A 119 -15.65 19.06 8.39
N LYS A 120 -14.75 19.24 7.44
CA LYS A 120 -13.63 20.16 7.55
C LYS A 120 -14.14 21.60 7.39
N THR A 121 -14.93 22.07 8.32
CA THR A 121 -15.06 23.51 8.51
C THR A 121 -13.72 23.96 9.06
N ILE A 122 -12.95 24.59 8.21
CA ILE A 122 -11.53 24.85 8.45
C ILE A 122 -11.42 25.97 9.46
N VAL A 123 -11.40 25.59 10.68
CA VAL A 123 -10.72 26.38 11.65
C VAL A 123 -9.24 26.19 11.40
N LYS A 124 -8.62 27.14 10.75
CA LYS A 124 -7.17 27.16 10.57
C LYS A 124 -6.54 27.48 11.89
N THR A 125 -6.22 26.43 12.64
CA THR A 125 -5.43 26.58 13.84
C THR A 125 -3.99 26.84 13.43
N TYR A 126 -3.47 27.98 13.84
CA TYR A 126 -2.04 28.24 13.70
C TYR A 126 -1.34 27.66 14.93
N ILE A 127 -0.87 26.43 14.81
CA ILE A 127 -0.03 25.87 15.87
C ILE A 127 1.35 26.49 15.79
N LEU A 128 1.88 26.67 14.59
CA LEU A 128 3.11 27.41 14.33
C LEU A 128 2.89 28.30 13.13
N LYS A 129 2.53 29.56 13.37
CA LYS A 129 2.07 30.51 12.35
C LYS A 129 3.06 30.71 11.19
N LYS A 130 4.37 30.67 11.49
CA LYS A 130 5.45 30.87 10.53
C LYS A 130 5.85 29.61 9.80
N CYS A 131 5.62 28.45 10.37
CA CYS A 131 6.17 27.17 9.89
C CYS A 131 5.14 26.22 9.29
N LYS A 132 3.99 26.72 8.86
CA LYS A 132 2.97 25.88 8.24
C LYS A 132 3.46 25.28 6.93
N PHE A 133 3.34 23.97 6.77
CA PHE A 133 3.69 23.27 5.54
C PHE A 133 2.87 23.76 4.34
N ARG A 134 3.51 23.83 3.18
CA ARG A 134 2.93 24.25 1.90
C ARG A 134 3.03 23.17 0.83
N THR A 135 3.62 22.04 1.17
CA THR A 135 3.84 20.93 0.23
C THR A 135 3.33 19.61 0.79
N ASP A 136 3.01 18.71 -0.12
CA ASP A 136 2.97 17.28 0.12
C ASP A 136 3.88 16.63 -0.92
N LEU A 137 5.09 16.26 -0.51
CA LEU A 137 6.12 15.79 -1.43
C LEU A 137 6.17 14.27 -1.53
N HIS A 138 5.40 13.56 -0.69
CA HIS A 138 5.32 12.11 -0.72
C HIS A 138 3.89 11.65 -0.61
N THR A 139 3.29 11.40 -1.76
CA THR A 139 1.95 10.86 -1.84
C THR A 139 1.74 10.04 -3.12
N HIS A 140 0.71 9.19 -3.12
CA HIS A 140 0.39 8.27 -4.21
C HIS A 140 -0.97 8.59 -4.84
N ALA A 141 -1.07 8.54 -6.16
CA ALA A 141 -2.26 8.93 -6.93
C ALA A 141 -3.55 8.22 -6.53
N ASN A 142 -3.44 7.02 -5.97
CA ASN A 142 -4.57 6.20 -5.56
C ASN A 142 -4.71 6.08 -4.03
N ALA A 143 -4.32 7.13 -3.30
CA ALA A 143 -4.41 7.17 -1.85
C ALA A 143 -4.89 8.52 -1.29
N ASN A 144 -5.13 9.53 -2.15
CA ASN A 144 -5.35 10.91 -1.71
C ASN A 144 -6.79 11.28 -1.37
N LEU A 145 -7.76 10.64 -2.00
CA LEU A 145 -9.16 10.99 -1.79
C LEU A 145 -9.76 10.26 -0.58
N SER A 146 -10.55 10.97 0.19
CA SER A 146 -11.32 10.37 1.27
C SER A 146 -12.29 9.30 0.74
N PRO A 147 -12.68 8.30 1.57
CA PRO A 147 -13.70 7.33 1.19
C PRO A 147 -14.99 7.97 0.70
N ASP A 148 -15.43 9.06 1.31
CA ASP A 148 -16.65 9.76 0.90
C ASP A 148 -16.51 10.39 -0.49
N CYS A 149 -15.34 10.95 -0.80
CA CYS A 149 -15.09 11.49 -2.14
C CYS A 149 -15.03 10.37 -3.19
N LEU A 150 -14.45 9.21 -2.87
CA LEU A 150 -14.44 8.05 -3.77
C LEU A 150 -15.84 7.49 -4.01
N ILE A 151 -16.67 7.40 -2.97
CA ILE A 151 -18.08 6.99 -3.09
C ILE A 151 -18.84 7.98 -3.98
N ALA A 152 -18.62 9.28 -3.78
CA ALA A 152 -19.24 10.31 -4.63
C ALA A 152 -18.80 10.20 -6.10
N LEU A 153 -17.49 10.00 -6.36
CA LEU A 153 -16.98 9.72 -7.71
C LEU A 153 -17.60 8.46 -8.31
N GLY A 154 -17.73 7.40 -7.51
CA GLY A 154 -18.38 6.16 -7.92
C GLY A 154 -19.83 6.34 -8.34
N ILE A 155 -20.57 7.21 -7.62
CA ILE A 155 -21.95 7.57 -7.96
C ILE A 155 -22.00 8.41 -9.24
N VAL A 156 -21.19 9.48 -9.33
CA VAL A 156 -21.25 10.41 -10.47
C VAL A 156 -20.81 9.74 -11.76
N HIS A 157 -19.75 8.97 -11.75
CA HIS A 157 -19.24 8.21 -12.89
C HIS A 157 -19.92 6.86 -13.08
N GLN A 158 -20.78 6.46 -12.13
CA GLN A 158 -21.54 5.21 -12.21
C GLN A 158 -20.65 4.00 -12.46
N VAL A 159 -19.66 3.80 -11.59
CA VAL A 159 -18.69 2.73 -11.74
C VAL A 159 -19.31 1.35 -11.55
N LYS A 160 -18.75 0.33 -12.21
CA LYS A 160 -19.10 -1.07 -12.02
C LYS A 160 -18.61 -1.55 -10.64
N TYR A 161 -19.53 -1.96 -9.77
CA TYR A 161 -19.20 -2.47 -8.45
C TYR A 161 -19.34 -4.00 -8.41
N PRO A 162 -18.26 -4.76 -8.11
CA PRO A 162 -18.28 -6.23 -8.23
C PRO A 162 -19.14 -6.92 -7.17
N LEU A 163 -19.86 -7.97 -7.57
CA LEU A 163 -20.61 -8.85 -6.67
C LEU A 163 -19.73 -9.46 -5.58
N TYR A 164 -18.46 -9.71 -5.89
CA TYR A 164 -17.51 -10.21 -4.90
C TYR A 164 -17.47 -9.35 -3.64
N TYR A 165 -17.43 -8.01 -3.77
CA TYR A 165 -17.40 -7.11 -2.63
C TYR A 165 -18.75 -6.96 -1.95
N ILE A 166 -19.86 -7.06 -2.69
CA ILE A 166 -21.20 -7.09 -2.11
C ILE A 166 -21.30 -8.28 -1.14
N LYS A 167 -20.91 -9.47 -1.58
CA LYS A 167 -20.92 -10.68 -0.75
C LYS A 167 -19.92 -10.58 0.42
N LYS A 168 -18.72 -10.15 0.16
CA LYS A 168 -17.66 -10.12 1.17
C LYS A 168 -17.95 -9.11 2.30
N LEU A 169 -18.55 -7.98 1.99
CA LEU A 169 -18.97 -6.96 2.96
C LEU A 169 -20.38 -7.20 3.54
N ASN A 170 -21.07 -8.23 3.05
CA ASN A 170 -22.46 -8.49 3.41
C ASN A 170 -23.36 -7.26 3.16
N LEU A 171 -23.18 -6.64 1.97
CA LEU A 171 -23.99 -5.49 1.58
C LEU A 171 -25.41 -5.94 1.22
N LYS A 172 -26.37 -5.05 1.45
CA LYS A 172 -27.78 -5.32 1.23
C LYS A 172 -28.21 -4.83 -0.15
N LEU A 173 -28.82 -5.71 -0.91
CA LEU A 173 -29.48 -5.42 -2.17
C LEU A 173 -31.00 -5.29 -1.94
N ASN A 174 -31.69 -4.58 -2.80
CA ASN A 174 -33.13 -4.69 -2.88
C ASN A 174 -33.53 -5.87 -3.81
N PRO A 175 -34.78 -6.37 -3.76
CA PRO A 175 -35.20 -7.54 -4.52
C PRO A 175 -34.95 -7.44 -6.04
N LYS A 176 -35.13 -6.24 -6.62
CA LYS A 176 -34.88 -6.01 -8.05
C LYS A 176 -33.39 -6.14 -8.37
N GLN A 177 -32.53 -5.56 -7.57
CA GLN A 177 -31.08 -5.65 -7.72
C GLN A 177 -30.58 -7.09 -7.54
N GLU A 178 -31.16 -7.85 -6.62
CA GLU A 178 -30.84 -9.27 -6.44
C GLU A 178 -31.16 -10.09 -7.69
N GLU A 179 -32.32 -9.87 -8.29
CA GLU A 179 -32.73 -10.57 -9.51
C GLU A 179 -31.84 -10.22 -10.70
N GLU A 180 -31.51 -8.94 -10.88
CA GLU A 180 -30.62 -8.48 -11.96
C GLU A 180 -29.21 -9.05 -11.83
N ILE A 181 -28.65 -9.06 -10.62
CA ILE A 181 -27.34 -9.67 -10.34
C ILE A 181 -27.36 -11.17 -10.57
N TYR A 182 -28.44 -11.87 -10.15
CA TYR A 182 -28.58 -13.31 -10.36
C TYR A 182 -28.54 -13.66 -11.84
N LYS A 183 -29.34 -12.98 -12.66
CA LYS A 183 -29.37 -13.18 -14.12
C LYS A 183 -28.02 -12.89 -14.78
N GLN A 184 -27.34 -11.83 -14.34
CA GLN A 184 -26.01 -11.50 -14.88
C GLN A 184 -24.97 -12.55 -14.46
N ARG A 185 -25.02 -13.02 -13.21
CA ARG A 185 -24.09 -14.02 -12.69
C ARG A 185 -24.20 -15.34 -13.45
N GLU A 186 -25.43 -15.79 -13.78
CA GLU A 186 -25.65 -16.98 -14.60
C GLU A 186 -24.94 -16.86 -15.95
N LYS A 187 -25.07 -15.73 -16.67
CA LYS A 187 -24.39 -15.49 -17.95
C LYS A 187 -22.87 -15.49 -17.82
N VAL A 188 -22.35 -14.84 -16.76
CA VAL A 188 -20.90 -14.86 -16.48
C VAL A 188 -20.41 -16.26 -16.16
N GLU A 189 -21.23 -17.07 -15.49
CA GLU A 189 -20.90 -18.46 -15.17
C GLU A 189 -20.78 -19.32 -16.42
N GLU A 190 -21.65 -19.09 -17.42
CA GLU A 190 -21.57 -19.74 -18.74
C GLU A 190 -20.24 -19.45 -19.43
N ASP A 191 -19.73 -18.21 -19.37
CA ASP A 191 -18.44 -17.82 -19.94
C ASP A 191 -17.25 -18.57 -19.30
N PHE A 192 -17.44 -19.11 -18.11
CA PHE A 192 -16.42 -19.85 -17.35
C PHE A 192 -16.66 -21.37 -17.28
N ILE A 193 -17.62 -21.93 -18.04
CA ILE A 193 -17.93 -23.39 -18.02
C ILE A 193 -16.68 -24.21 -18.30
N ASP A 194 -15.96 -23.90 -19.38
CA ASP A 194 -14.76 -24.61 -19.84
C ASP A 194 -13.45 -24.04 -19.26
N SER A 195 -13.56 -23.17 -18.26
CA SER A 195 -12.38 -22.55 -17.65
C SER A 195 -11.53 -23.57 -16.91
N PRO A 196 -10.20 -23.53 -17.05
CA PRO A 196 -9.27 -24.33 -16.25
C PRO A 196 -9.29 -23.98 -14.77
N LEU A 197 -9.93 -22.86 -14.39
CA LEU A 197 -10.03 -22.41 -13.01
C LEU A 197 -10.94 -23.35 -12.20
N GLN A 198 -10.56 -23.63 -10.96
CA GLN A 198 -11.22 -24.59 -10.09
C GLN A 198 -11.75 -23.97 -8.78
N GLY A 199 -12.77 -24.61 -8.19
CA GLY A 199 -13.24 -24.35 -6.84
C GLY A 199 -13.53 -22.88 -6.51
N LYS A 200 -13.10 -22.43 -5.34
CA LYS A 200 -13.31 -21.05 -4.85
C LYS A 200 -12.74 -19.98 -5.80
N TYR A 201 -11.67 -20.30 -6.53
CA TYR A 201 -11.06 -19.39 -7.46
C TYR A 201 -11.96 -19.12 -8.67
N LYS A 202 -12.59 -20.16 -9.23
CA LYS A 202 -13.59 -20.01 -10.30
C LYS A 202 -14.78 -19.16 -9.83
N ILE A 203 -15.32 -19.47 -8.63
CA ILE A 203 -16.42 -18.69 -8.05
C ILE A 203 -16.03 -17.23 -7.87
N ARG A 204 -14.84 -16.95 -7.37
CA ARG A 204 -14.34 -15.61 -7.23
C ARG A 204 -14.26 -14.87 -8.57
N LYS A 205 -13.73 -15.50 -9.62
CA LYS A 205 -13.67 -14.92 -10.96
C LYS A 205 -15.06 -14.59 -11.53
N ILE A 206 -16.03 -15.47 -11.31
CA ILE A 206 -17.42 -15.21 -11.70
C ILE A 206 -17.94 -13.99 -10.93
N ASP A 207 -17.76 -13.92 -9.62
CA ASP A 207 -18.23 -12.81 -8.80
C ASP A 207 -17.46 -11.50 -9.09
N ASP A 208 -16.17 -11.57 -9.44
CA ASP A 208 -15.36 -10.41 -9.87
C ASP A 208 -15.81 -9.83 -11.24
N ASN A 209 -16.44 -10.64 -12.09
CA ASN A 209 -16.96 -10.26 -13.40
C ASN A 209 -18.48 -10.01 -13.42
N THR A 210 -19.15 -10.18 -12.31
CA THR A 210 -20.56 -9.82 -12.12
C THR A 210 -20.64 -8.46 -11.42
N PHE A 211 -21.30 -7.49 -12.03
CA PHE A 211 -21.28 -6.09 -11.57
C PHE A 211 -22.66 -5.51 -11.42
N ILE A 212 -22.78 -4.55 -10.51
CA ILE A 212 -23.91 -3.61 -10.44
C ILE A 212 -23.41 -2.18 -10.71
N ASN A 213 -24.27 -1.35 -11.30
CA ASN A 213 -24.01 0.10 -11.38
C ASN A 213 -24.03 0.68 -9.96
N PHE A 214 -22.91 1.29 -9.55
CA PHE A 214 -22.75 1.76 -8.18
C PHE A 214 -23.77 2.85 -7.79
N ALA A 215 -24.11 3.74 -8.73
CA ALA A 215 -25.13 4.75 -8.48
C ALA A 215 -26.52 4.11 -8.28
N ASP A 216 -26.88 3.13 -9.10
CA ASP A 216 -28.12 2.38 -8.91
C ASP A 216 -28.14 1.63 -7.59
N PHE A 217 -27.05 0.96 -7.26
CA PHE A 217 -26.88 0.21 -6.01
C PHE A 217 -27.12 1.08 -4.77
N ILE A 218 -26.68 2.32 -4.77
CA ILE A 218 -26.81 3.22 -3.62
C ILE A 218 -28.13 4.02 -3.68
N LEU A 219 -28.42 4.67 -4.82
CA LEU A 219 -29.51 5.64 -4.93
C LEU A 219 -30.89 5.02 -5.07
N ASN A 220 -30.98 3.87 -5.72
CA ASN A 220 -32.23 3.11 -5.83
C ASN A 220 -32.42 2.07 -4.72
N ASN A 221 -31.60 2.16 -3.63
CA ASN A 221 -31.69 1.29 -2.46
C ASN A 221 -31.51 2.13 -1.18
N ILE A 222 -32.27 3.20 -1.08
CA ILE A 222 -32.11 4.22 -0.03
C ILE A 222 -32.28 3.67 1.39
N GLU A 223 -33.17 2.71 1.59
CA GLU A 223 -33.39 2.07 2.89
C GLU A 223 -32.11 1.40 3.43
N ASN A 224 -31.29 0.87 2.57
CA ASN A 224 -30.02 0.23 2.92
C ASN A 224 -28.79 1.12 2.69
N ALA A 225 -28.96 2.30 2.10
CA ALA A 225 -27.85 3.14 1.64
C ALA A 225 -26.89 3.51 2.77
N GLN A 226 -27.39 3.91 3.94
CA GLN A 226 -26.52 4.23 5.08
C GLN A 226 -25.68 3.03 5.51
N TYR A 227 -26.30 1.87 5.67
CA TYR A 227 -25.61 0.64 6.05
C TYR A 227 -24.52 0.27 5.01
N ASN A 228 -24.90 0.29 3.73
CA ASN A 228 -23.99 -0.05 2.63
C ASN A 228 -22.80 0.94 2.56
N ILE A 229 -23.08 2.23 2.64
CA ILE A 229 -22.05 3.29 2.61
C ILE A 229 -21.07 3.13 3.77
N GLU A 230 -21.55 2.89 4.99
CA GLU A 230 -20.68 2.68 6.15
C GLU A 230 -19.75 1.48 5.95
N LYS A 231 -20.26 0.36 5.43
CA LYS A 231 -19.46 -0.83 5.13
C LYS A 231 -18.43 -0.57 4.03
N ILE A 232 -18.83 0.09 2.95
CA ILE A 232 -17.94 0.46 1.85
C ILE A 232 -16.85 1.42 2.34
N ARG A 233 -17.20 2.43 3.11
CA ARG A 233 -16.29 3.39 3.72
C ARG A 233 -15.19 2.67 4.52
N THR A 234 -15.53 1.69 5.34
CA THR A 234 -14.55 0.90 6.11
C THR A 234 -13.65 0.03 5.23
N SER A 235 -14.10 -0.34 4.04
CA SER A 235 -13.30 -1.11 3.08
C SER A 235 -12.26 -0.26 2.35
N LEU A 236 -12.35 1.06 2.42
CA LEU A 236 -11.50 2.00 1.68
C LEU A 236 -10.45 2.70 2.54
N ALA A 237 -10.48 2.52 3.85
CA ALA A 237 -9.52 3.12 4.77
C ALA A 237 -8.75 2.04 5.54
N ILE A 238 -7.51 2.33 5.91
CA ILE A 238 -6.76 1.43 6.79
C ILE A 238 -7.30 1.53 8.21
N LEU A 239 -7.90 0.45 8.65
CA LEU A 239 -8.38 0.25 10.01
C LEU A 239 -7.49 -0.78 10.71
N LYS A 240 -7.22 -0.54 11.98
CA LYS A 240 -6.56 -1.50 12.86
C LYS A 240 -7.54 -2.03 13.90
N ASP A 241 -8.56 -2.67 13.48
CA ASP A 241 -9.32 -3.52 14.40
C ASP A 241 -9.06 -4.98 13.99
N GLY A 242 -9.04 -5.87 14.95
CA GLY A 242 -8.93 -7.31 14.70
C GLY A 242 -10.15 -7.90 13.96
N GLN A 243 -11.04 -7.05 13.48
CA GLN A 243 -12.26 -7.39 12.74
C GLN A 243 -12.23 -6.87 11.29
N ALA A 244 -11.07 -6.43 10.79
CA ALA A 244 -10.96 -5.99 9.41
C ALA A 244 -11.32 -7.12 8.45
N VAL A 245 -12.37 -6.92 7.67
CA VAL A 245 -12.84 -7.88 6.65
C VAL A 245 -11.82 -7.99 5.52
N PHE A 246 -11.07 -6.92 5.28
CA PHE A 246 -10.07 -6.83 4.22
C PHE A 246 -8.67 -6.59 4.76
N THR A 247 -7.68 -7.19 4.10
CA THR A 247 -6.28 -6.83 4.26
C THR A 247 -6.03 -5.43 3.69
N ASN A 248 -4.93 -4.79 4.09
CA ASN A 248 -4.54 -3.50 3.52
C ASN A 248 -4.36 -3.57 1.99
N LEU A 249 -3.84 -4.68 1.49
CA LEU A 249 -3.70 -4.93 0.05
C LEU A 249 -5.05 -4.98 -0.67
N GLU A 250 -6.04 -5.66 -0.10
CA GLU A 250 -7.40 -5.71 -0.65
C GLU A 250 -8.06 -4.32 -0.63
N LYS A 251 -7.83 -3.53 0.42
CA LYS A 251 -8.33 -2.15 0.49
C LYS A 251 -7.70 -1.27 -0.59
N CYS A 252 -6.38 -1.37 -0.80
CA CYS A 252 -5.70 -0.73 -1.91
C CYS A 252 -6.28 -1.14 -3.26
N TYR A 253 -6.61 -2.42 -3.42
CA TYR A 253 -7.19 -2.93 -4.67
C TYR A 253 -8.56 -2.34 -4.94
N ILE A 254 -9.48 -2.32 -3.94
CA ILE A 254 -10.80 -1.72 -4.08
C ILE A 254 -10.69 -0.22 -4.36
N TYR A 255 -9.89 0.47 -3.58
CA TYR A 255 -9.63 1.90 -3.76
C TYR A 255 -9.22 2.21 -5.20
N ARG A 256 -8.22 1.48 -5.69
CA ARG A 256 -7.60 1.71 -6.99
C ARG A 256 -8.49 1.27 -8.15
N TYR A 257 -8.90 0.01 -8.16
CA TYR A 257 -9.49 -0.60 -9.35
C TYR A 257 -11.02 -0.54 -9.40
N VAL A 258 -11.69 -0.37 -8.26
CA VAL A 258 -13.14 -0.21 -8.24
C VAL A 258 -13.54 1.26 -8.34
N PHE A 259 -12.84 2.15 -7.61
CA PHE A 259 -13.20 3.57 -7.56
C PHE A 259 -12.27 4.47 -8.38
N ALA A 260 -11.00 4.59 -8.01
CA ALA A 260 -10.10 5.60 -8.60
C ALA A 260 -9.76 5.37 -10.08
N LYS A 261 -9.89 4.14 -10.56
CA LYS A 261 -9.72 3.70 -11.96
C LYS A 261 -10.87 2.78 -12.39
N GLY A 262 -12.00 2.89 -11.74
CA GLY A 262 -13.17 2.06 -11.99
C GLY A 262 -13.63 2.17 -13.44
N LYS A 263 -14.15 1.06 -13.97
CA LYS A 263 -14.83 1.08 -15.26
C LYS A 263 -16.24 1.59 -15.04
N GLU A 264 -16.68 2.50 -15.90
CA GLU A 264 -18.05 2.99 -15.88
C GLU A 264 -19.03 1.91 -16.34
N SER A 265 -20.23 1.92 -15.76
CA SER A 265 -21.32 1.02 -16.17
C SER A 265 -21.84 1.40 -17.55
N GLU A 266 -22.19 0.42 -18.36
CA GLU A 266 -22.79 0.63 -19.68
C GLU A 266 -24.23 1.13 -19.56
N GLN A 267 -24.96 0.56 -18.60
CA GLN A 267 -26.31 1.01 -18.27
C GLN A 267 -26.20 2.14 -17.24
N LYS A 268 -26.56 3.35 -17.65
CA LYS A 268 -26.54 4.54 -16.80
C LYS A 268 -27.94 4.86 -16.27
N ILE A 269 -28.03 5.22 -15.00
CA ILE A 269 -29.24 5.83 -14.43
C ILE A 269 -29.19 7.36 -14.55
N LYS A 270 -30.37 7.99 -14.56
CA LYS A 270 -30.44 9.45 -14.54
C LYS A 270 -30.22 9.96 -13.11
N LEU A 271 -29.17 10.71 -12.90
CA LEU A 271 -28.89 11.36 -11.61
C LEU A 271 -29.71 12.65 -11.52
N THR A 272 -30.84 12.60 -10.79
CA THR A 272 -31.66 13.80 -10.53
C THR A 272 -31.29 14.40 -9.16
N LYS A 273 -31.56 15.68 -8.99
CA LYS A 273 -31.28 16.38 -7.75
C LYS A 273 -32.05 15.76 -6.58
N GLU A 274 -33.32 15.40 -6.81
CA GLU A 274 -34.20 14.79 -5.83
C GLU A 274 -33.67 13.44 -5.36
N LEU A 275 -33.20 12.62 -6.32
CA LEU A 275 -32.63 11.30 -6.02
C LEU A 275 -31.35 11.44 -5.18
N ILE A 276 -30.51 12.42 -5.48
CA ILE A 276 -29.27 12.66 -4.73
C ILE A 276 -29.57 13.23 -3.34
N GLN A 277 -30.55 14.15 -3.22
CA GLN A 277 -30.96 14.73 -1.95
C GLN A 277 -31.61 13.70 -1.00
N SER A 278 -32.06 12.54 -1.52
CA SER A 278 -32.55 11.43 -0.70
C SER A 278 -31.42 10.67 0.04
N LEU A 279 -30.15 10.88 -0.31
CA LEU A 279 -29.02 10.24 0.38
C LEU A 279 -29.05 10.56 1.87
N PRO A 280 -28.90 9.53 2.73
CA PRO A 280 -28.82 9.73 4.18
C PRO A 280 -27.50 10.39 4.60
N GLU A 281 -26.41 10.19 3.85
CA GLU A 281 -25.07 10.73 4.10
C GLU A 281 -24.91 12.12 3.45
N LYS A 282 -25.20 13.18 4.23
CA LYS A 282 -25.25 14.56 3.71
C LYS A 282 -23.92 15.10 3.20
N ASP A 283 -22.79 14.58 3.66
CA ASP A 283 -21.48 15.00 3.17
C ASP A 283 -21.20 14.43 1.78
N ILE A 284 -21.59 13.16 1.54
CA ILE A 284 -21.54 12.56 0.20
C ILE A 284 -22.50 13.28 -0.74
N GLU A 285 -23.73 13.58 -0.29
CA GLU A 285 -24.69 14.37 -1.07
C GLU A 285 -24.07 15.70 -1.57
N LYS A 286 -23.47 16.48 -0.66
CA LYS A 286 -22.83 17.77 -1.02
C LYS A 286 -21.74 17.59 -2.07
N ILE A 287 -20.89 16.55 -1.91
CA ILE A 287 -19.81 16.24 -2.84
C ILE A 287 -20.38 15.88 -4.21
N VAL A 288 -21.39 14.99 -4.26
CA VAL A 288 -22.06 14.58 -5.52
C VAL A 288 -22.69 15.78 -6.22
N LEU A 289 -23.43 16.62 -5.47
CA LEU A 289 -24.05 17.82 -6.04
C LEU A 289 -23.00 18.78 -6.63
N LYS A 290 -21.86 18.95 -5.94
CA LYS A 290 -20.77 19.80 -6.46
C LYS A 290 -20.12 19.18 -7.70
N MET A 291 -19.91 17.87 -7.73
CA MET A 291 -19.40 17.18 -8.93
C MET A 291 -20.36 17.34 -10.11
N LEU A 292 -21.67 17.25 -9.90
CA LEU A 292 -22.65 17.48 -10.96
C LEU A 292 -22.71 18.94 -11.41
N GLU A 293 -22.43 19.88 -10.52
CA GLU A 293 -22.26 21.28 -10.89
C GLU A 293 -21.06 21.47 -11.83
N ASP A 294 -19.94 20.77 -11.56
CA ASP A 294 -18.76 20.77 -12.43
C ASP A 294 -19.03 20.16 -13.82
N LYS A 295 -20.10 19.38 -13.98
CA LYS A 295 -20.52 18.81 -15.29
C LYS A 295 -21.49 19.71 -16.08
N LYS A 296 -21.86 20.90 -15.60
CA LYS A 296 -22.70 21.83 -16.34
C LYS A 296 -22.01 22.38 -17.58
N GLU A 297 -22.81 22.85 -18.56
CA GLU A 297 -22.36 23.29 -19.89
C GLU A 297 -21.22 24.31 -19.88
N ASN A 298 -21.25 25.25 -18.95
CA ASN A 298 -20.27 26.33 -18.85
C ASN A 298 -19.04 25.99 -18.00
N SER A 299 -18.91 24.77 -17.50
CA SER A 299 -17.77 24.36 -16.67
C SER A 299 -16.61 23.89 -17.55
N PRO A 300 -15.35 24.28 -17.22
CA PRO A 300 -14.18 23.72 -17.89
C PRO A 300 -14.02 22.21 -17.62
N TYR A 301 -14.70 21.66 -16.61
CA TYR A 301 -14.66 20.26 -16.20
C TYR A 301 -15.81 19.40 -16.75
N LYS A 302 -16.63 19.97 -17.63
CA LYS A 302 -17.81 19.30 -18.20
C LYS A 302 -17.51 17.90 -18.75
N ASN A 303 -16.42 17.79 -19.50
CA ASN A 303 -16.03 16.57 -20.19
C ASN A 303 -15.02 15.69 -19.42
N ASN A 304 -14.72 16.03 -18.19
CA ASN A 304 -13.75 15.28 -17.41
C ASN A 304 -14.14 13.80 -17.28
N CYS A 305 -13.18 12.94 -17.54
CA CYS A 305 -13.26 11.53 -17.17
C CYS A 305 -13.06 11.34 -15.66
N LEU A 306 -13.28 10.13 -15.17
CA LEU A 306 -13.11 9.78 -13.75
C LEU A 306 -11.74 10.19 -13.20
N ARG A 307 -10.65 9.96 -13.97
CA ARG A 307 -9.30 10.31 -13.52
C ARG A 307 -9.07 11.83 -13.44
N GLN A 308 -9.63 12.59 -14.36
CA GLN A 308 -9.52 14.05 -14.33
C GLN A 308 -10.31 14.64 -13.17
N ASP A 309 -11.51 14.15 -12.90
CA ASP A 309 -12.26 14.56 -11.70
C ASP A 309 -11.55 14.16 -10.40
N LYS A 310 -10.91 13.00 -10.37
CA LYS A 310 -10.04 12.60 -9.26
C LYS A 310 -8.94 13.64 -9.01
N LEU A 311 -8.23 14.07 -10.04
CA LEU A 311 -7.18 15.09 -9.93
C LEU A 311 -7.74 16.44 -9.44
N LEU A 312 -8.87 16.85 -9.97
CA LEU A 312 -9.55 18.08 -9.54
C LEU A 312 -9.88 18.05 -8.04
N TRP A 313 -10.44 16.95 -7.57
CA TRP A 313 -10.84 16.82 -6.16
C TRP A 313 -9.64 16.67 -5.23
N ILE A 314 -8.55 16.04 -5.67
CA ILE A 314 -7.27 16.04 -4.96
C ILE A 314 -6.76 17.49 -4.81
N ALA A 315 -6.74 18.26 -5.89
CA ALA A 315 -6.28 19.65 -5.84
C ALA A 315 -7.15 20.53 -4.94
N ARG A 316 -8.48 20.40 -5.00
CA ARG A 316 -9.40 21.12 -4.12
C ARG A 316 -9.19 20.76 -2.64
N ASP A 317 -8.89 19.50 -2.35
CA ASP A 317 -8.59 19.09 -0.97
C ASP A 317 -7.27 19.70 -0.48
N TYR A 318 -6.24 19.71 -1.31
CA TYR A 318 -4.99 20.38 -1.00
C TYR A 318 -5.14 21.92 -0.89
N GLN A 319 -5.95 22.53 -1.74
CA GLN A 319 -6.27 23.95 -1.61
C GLN A 319 -6.87 24.28 -0.24
N ARG A 320 -7.83 23.47 0.21
CA ARG A 320 -8.43 23.61 1.56
C ARG A 320 -7.41 23.49 2.69
N GLN A 321 -6.38 22.65 2.50
CA GLN A 321 -5.27 22.49 3.44
C GLN A 321 -4.26 23.67 3.37
N GLY A 322 -4.35 24.51 2.35
CA GLY A 322 -3.39 25.61 2.08
C GLY A 322 -2.08 25.14 1.45
N ILE A 323 -2.05 23.96 0.88
CA ILE A 323 -0.92 23.39 0.14
C ILE A 323 -0.80 24.12 -1.21
N LYS A 324 0.42 24.34 -1.66
CA LYS A 324 0.74 25.05 -2.91
C LYS A 324 1.41 24.17 -3.95
N TYR A 325 2.10 23.13 -3.50
CA TYR A 325 2.89 22.25 -4.37
C TYR A 325 2.79 20.81 -3.90
N VAL A 326 2.55 19.90 -4.81
CA VAL A 326 2.36 18.47 -4.51
C VAL A 326 3.09 17.63 -5.55
N GLU A 327 3.74 16.56 -5.11
CA GLU A 327 4.33 15.56 -6.00
C GLU A 327 3.67 14.19 -5.78
N ILE A 328 3.00 13.72 -6.81
CA ILE A 328 2.15 12.53 -6.78
C ILE A 328 2.84 11.40 -7.55
N ALA A 329 3.13 10.28 -6.90
CA ALA A 329 3.60 9.08 -7.55
C ALA A 329 2.44 8.33 -8.25
N ASP A 330 2.59 8.05 -9.54
CA ASP A 330 1.60 7.26 -10.29
C ASP A 330 2.28 6.15 -11.11
N SER A 331 1.89 4.92 -10.84
CA SER A 331 2.40 3.74 -11.54
C SER A 331 1.82 3.54 -12.94
N ASP A 332 0.76 4.26 -13.33
CA ASP A 332 0.26 4.17 -14.69
C ASP A 332 1.15 4.91 -15.68
N LEU A 333 1.93 5.88 -15.21
CA LEU A 333 2.96 6.55 -16.01
C LEU A 333 4.11 5.60 -16.41
N ALA A 334 4.26 4.46 -15.73
CA ALA A 334 5.28 3.45 -16.04
C ALA A 334 4.79 2.36 -17.01
N LYS A 335 3.52 2.38 -17.39
CA LYS A 335 2.94 1.38 -18.29
C LYS A 335 3.35 1.64 -19.74
N VAL A 336 3.77 0.57 -20.42
CA VAL A 336 4.14 0.62 -21.84
C VAL A 336 2.98 1.07 -22.72
N GLY A 337 3.24 2.00 -23.63
CA GLY A 337 2.34 2.38 -24.71
C GLY A 337 1.13 3.23 -24.26
N GLU A 338 -0.01 2.93 -24.85
CA GLU A 338 -1.25 3.70 -24.74
C GLU A 338 -1.68 4.09 -23.31
N PRO A 339 -1.57 3.24 -22.27
CA PRO A 339 -2.04 3.61 -20.93
C PRO A 339 -1.28 4.78 -20.30
N ALA A 340 0.05 4.85 -20.47
CA ALA A 340 0.84 5.96 -19.97
C ALA A 340 0.57 7.25 -20.74
N VAL A 341 0.47 7.14 -22.05
CA VAL A 341 0.18 8.27 -22.93
C VAL A 341 -1.20 8.87 -22.62
N LYS A 342 -2.22 8.02 -22.51
CA LYS A 342 -3.58 8.47 -22.18
C LYS A 342 -3.63 9.21 -20.85
N LEU A 343 -2.95 8.70 -19.82
CA LEU A 343 -2.87 9.41 -18.53
C LEU A 343 -2.17 10.76 -18.70
N LEU A 344 -1.11 10.81 -19.48
CA LEU A 344 -0.37 12.05 -19.73
C LEU A 344 -1.21 13.09 -20.48
N GLU A 345 -1.99 12.66 -21.48
CA GLU A 345 -2.95 13.52 -22.20
C GLU A 345 -4.00 14.08 -21.23
N GLU A 346 -4.62 13.23 -20.40
CA GLU A 346 -5.60 13.64 -19.38
C GLU A 346 -5.02 14.67 -18.39
N ILE A 347 -3.74 14.51 -18.00
CA ILE A 347 -3.03 15.48 -17.17
C ILE A 347 -2.86 16.82 -17.91
N HIS A 348 -2.36 16.79 -19.13
CA HIS A 348 -2.12 18.02 -19.91
C HIS A 348 -3.38 18.81 -20.19
N GLU A 349 -4.50 18.13 -20.40
CA GLU A 349 -5.80 18.75 -20.63
C GLU A 349 -6.32 19.51 -19.42
N ILE A 350 -6.21 18.90 -18.23
CA ILE A 350 -6.94 19.41 -17.06
C ILE A 350 -6.09 20.25 -16.11
N MET A 351 -4.78 20.02 -16.05
CA MET A 351 -3.91 20.69 -15.07
C MET A 351 -3.89 22.21 -15.17
N PRO A 352 -3.92 22.84 -16.36
CA PRO A 352 -3.97 24.30 -16.46
C PRO A 352 -5.20 24.90 -15.75
N GLU A 353 -6.37 24.30 -15.94
CA GLU A 353 -7.62 24.75 -15.33
C GLU A 353 -7.62 24.49 -13.80
N ILE A 354 -7.13 23.31 -13.38
CA ILE A 354 -6.97 22.99 -11.96
C ILE A 354 -6.04 23.98 -11.26
N GLU A 355 -4.88 24.27 -11.86
CA GLU A 355 -3.92 25.22 -11.28
C GLU A 355 -4.50 26.63 -11.22
N LYS A 356 -5.26 27.05 -12.22
CA LYS A 356 -5.96 28.34 -12.26
C LYS A 356 -7.02 28.45 -11.16
N GLU A 357 -7.84 27.42 -10.95
CA GLU A 357 -8.89 27.39 -9.92
C GLU A 357 -8.31 27.33 -8.52
N THR A 358 -7.40 26.39 -8.28
CA THR A 358 -6.98 26.02 -6.93
C THR A 358 -5.70 26.68 -6.46
N GLY A 359 -4.87 27.14 -7.38
CA GLY A 359 -3.51 27.60 -7.12
C GLY A 359 -2.55 26.49 -6.70
N VAL A 360 -2.98 25.20 -6.74
CA VAL A 360 -2.17 24.05 -6.37
C VAL A 360 -1.40 23.53 -7.58
N LYS A 361 -0.09 23.49 -7.46
CA LYS A 361 0.82 22.94 -8.47
C LYS A 361 1.02 21.44 -8.23
N MET A 362 0.35 20.58 -8.97
CA MET A 362 0.59 19.13 -8.91
C MET A 362 1.61 18.71 -9.97
N ARG A 363 2.57 17.91 -9.57
CA ARG A 363 3.58 17.29 -10.42
C ARG A 363 3.60 15.80 -10.18
N PHE A 364 4.12 15.04 -11.11
CA PHE A 364 4.01 13.59 -11.10
C PHE A 364 5.38 12.94 -11.08
N LEU A 365 5.48 11.85 -10.31
CA LEU A 365 6.61 10.94 -10.31
C LEU A 365 6.16 9.62 -10.96
N LEU A 366 6.95 9.13 -11.89
CA LEU A 366 6.73 7.83 -12.49
C LEU A 366 7.09 6.75 -11.47
N ALA A 367 6.08 6.04 -10.97
CA ALA A 367 6.28 5.03 -9.94
C ALA A 367 6.56 3.65 -10.53
N MET A 368 7.73 3.12 -10.20
CA MET A 368 8.16 1.77 -10.53
C MET A 368 8.09 0.89 -9.28
N ARG A 369 7.51 -0.29 -9.41
CA ARG A 369 7.48 -1.24 -8.30
C ARG A 369 8.81 -1.95 -8.15
N ARG A 370 9.28 -2.05 -6.91
CA ARG A 370 10.17 -3.14 -6.52
C ARG A 370 9.39 -4.42 -6.69
N ILE A 371 9.67 -5.14 -7.73
CA ILE A 371 8.99 -6.41 -7.94
C ILE A 371 9.64 -7.40 -6.99
N PRO A 372 8.84 -8.20 -6.26
CA PRO A 372 9.39 -9.33 -5.53
C PRO A 372 10.24 -10.14 -6.51
N LEU A 373 11.53 -10.07 -6.37
CA LEU A 373 12.51 -10.77 -7.21
C LEU A 373 12.22 -12.26 -7.30
N THR A 374 11.46 -12.77 -6.31
CA THR A 374 10.98 -14.15 -6.25
C THR A 374 9.93 -14.50 -7.30
N ILE A 375 9.13 -13.55 -7.79
CA ILE A 375 8.05 -13.86 -8.73
C ILE A 375 8.43 -13.53 -10.17
N ILE A 376 9.22 -12.49 -10.39
CA ILE A 376 9.49 -11.96 -11.73
C ILE A 376 10.83 -12.39 -12.29
N LYS A 377 11.81 -12.77 -11.47
CA LYS A 377 13.04 -13.38 -11.98
C LYS A 377 12.78 -14.61 -12.86
N ASP A 378 11.60 -15.22 -12.68
CA ASP A 378 11.27 -16.48 -13.31
C ASP A 378 10.25 -16.37 -14.44
N GLN A 379 9.63 -15.23 -14.66
CA GLN A 379 8.58 -15.09 -15.70
C GLN A 379 9.03 -14.33 -16.95
N LYS A 380 9.32 -13.14 -16.84
CA LYS A 380 10.01 -12.26 -17.78
C LYS A 380 11.07 -11.68 -16.93
N THR A 381 12.26 -11.74 -17.27
CA THR A 381 13.31 -11.17 -16.47
C THR A 381 12.86 -9.86 -15.88
N SER A 382 13.08 -9.69 -14.58
CA SER A 382 12.94 -8.39 -13.93
C SER A 382 13.66 -7.30 -14.75
N SER A 383 14.70 -7.65 -15.49
CA SER A 383 15.39 -6.80 -16.45
C SER A 383 14.54 -6.33 -17.62
N ARG A 384 13.66 -7.17 -18.19
CA ARG A 384 12.76 -6.72 -19.27
C ARG A 384 11.70 -5.75 -18.77
N TYR A 385 11.09 -6.04 -17.63
CA TYR A 385 10.12 -5.14 -17.01
C TYR A 385 10.75 -3.79 -16.67
N LEU A 386 11.91 -3.80 -16.04
CA LEU A 386 12.63 -2.58 -15.68
C LEU A 386 13.05 -1.79 -16.91
N ARG A 387 13.48 -2.45 -17.98
CA ARG A 387 13.82 -1.80 -19.25
C ARG A 387 12.62 -1.14 -19.91
N GLU A 388 11.51 -1.86 -20.00
CA GLU A 388 10.26 -1.33 -20.52
C GLU A 388 9.87 -0.08 -19.72
N ASN A 389 9.96 -0.12 -18.38
CA ASN A 389 9.68 1.04 -17.53
C ASN A 389 10.65 2.20 -17.75
N ILE A 390 11.96 1.93 -17.94
CA ILE A 390 12.96 2.97 -18.21
C ILE A 390 12.74 3.62 -19.59
N ASN A 391 12.40 2.85 -20.61
CA ASN A 391 12.11 3.37 -21.92
C ASN A 391 10.88 4.28 -21.93
N VAL A 392 9.83 3.88 -21.20
CA VAL A 392 8.64 4.71 -20.96
C VAL A 392 9.01 5.96 -20.17
N LEU A 393 9.80 5.82 -19.09
CA LEU A 393 10.26 6.94 -18.27
C LEU A 393 10.95 8.00 -19.13
N LYS A 394 11.96 7.61 -19.94
CA LYS A 394 12.69 8.54 -20.82
C LYS A 394 11.78 9.26 -21.82
N ALA A 395 10.65 8.65 -22.21
CA ALA A 395 9.67 9.26 -23.09
C ALA A 395 8.73 10.21 -22.33
N VAL A 396 8.05 9.73 -21.27
CA VAL A 396 7.06 10.54 -20.53
C VAL A 396 7.70 11.66 -19.71
N ALA A 397 8.96 11.49 -19.31
CA ALA A 397 9.74 12.52 -18.61
C ALA A 397 10.02 13.76 -19.46
N LYS A 398 9.75 13.75 -20.77
CA LYS A 398 9.76 14.97 -21.59
C LYS A 398 8.66 15.95 -21.20
N SER A 399 7.56 15.47 -20.63
CA SER A 399 6.47 16.33 -20.14
C SER A 399 6.91 17.19 -18.94
N PRO A 400 6.54 18.49 -18.90
CA PRO A 400 6.84 19.35 -17.77
C PRO A 400 6.12 18.94 -16.48
N TYR A 401 5.04 18.17 -16.58
CA TYR A 401 4.32 17.67 -15.41
C TYR A 401 5.02 16.48 -14.75
N VAL A 402 5.89 15.75 -15.45
CA VAL A 402 6.64 14.62 -14.90
C VAL A 402 8.01 15.12 -14.42
N VAL A 403 8.22 15.13 -13.11
CA VAL A 403 9.38 15.76 -12.48
C VAL A 403 10.35 14.78 -11.82
N GLY A 404 10.02 13.49 -11.83
CA GLY A 404 10.88 12.48 -11.23
C GLY A 404 10.37 11.06 -11.39
N SER A 405 11.10 10.14 -10.80
CA SER A 405 10.77 8.74 -10.64
C SER A 405 10.62 8.36 -9.17
N ASP A 406 9.97 7.23 -8.91
CA ASP A 406 9.79 6.68 -7.58
C ASP A 406 9.95 5.15 -7.61
N PHE A 407 10.83 4.61 -6.78
CA PHE A 407 10.93 3.17 -6.54
C PHE A 407 10.17 2.83 -5.27
N MET A 408 9.06 2.11 -5.40
CA MET A 408 8.16 1.75 -4.31
C MET A 408 7.89 0.23 -4.26
N GLY A 409 7.27 -0.24 -3.19
CA GLY A 409 6.87 -1.64 -2.98
C GLY A 409 7.64 -2.29 -1.84
N GLU A 410 7.52 -3.61 -1.72
CA GLU A 410 8.03 -4.37 -0.58
C GLU A 410 9.54 -4.23 -0.39
N GLU A 411 9.95 -3.65 0.74
CA GLU A 411 11.37 -3.42 1.06
C GLU A 411 12.16 -4.67 1.43
N ILE A 412 11.51 -5.81 1.52
CA ILE A 412 12.20 -7.09 1.61
C ILE A 412 13.06 -7.37 0.35
N ASN A 413 12.75 -6.71 -0.77
CA ASN A 413 13.53 -6.76 -1.99
C ASN A 413 14.67 -5.73 -1.91
N ASP A 414 15.89 -6.21 -1.94
CA ASP A 414 17.09 -5.38 -1.84
C ASP A 414 17.18 -4.40 -3.02
N ILE A 415 17.37 -3.11 -2.73
CA ILE A 415 17.48 -2.07 -3.76
C ILE A 415 18.67 -2.29 -4.70
N THR A 416 19.70 -2.99 -4.27
CA THR A 416 20.87 -3.30 -5.12
C THR A 416 20.51 -4.13 -6.35
N ASP A 417 19.43 -4.89 -6.28
CA ASP A 417 18.92 -5.62 -7.45
C ASP A 417 18.37 -4.69 -8.54
N LEU A 418 18.07 -3.45 -8.21
CA LEU A 418 17.63 -2.41 -9.13
C LEU A 418 18.78 -1.51 -9.63
N GLN A 419 20.02 -1.83 -9.26
CA GLN A 419 21.21 -1.07 -9.67
C GLN A 419 21.25 -0.78 -11.17
N PRO A 420 20.98 -1.74 -12.09
CA PRO A 420 20.98 -1.46 -13.52
C PRO A 420 19.94 -0.41 -13.94
N ALA A 421 18.74 -0.44 -13.34
CA ALA A 421 17.69 0.56 -13.62
C ALA A 421 18.07 1.93 -13.07
N ILE A 422 18.62 1.98 -11.87
CA ILE A 422 19.10 3.22 -11.24
C ILE A 422 20.20 3.84 -12.10
N GLN A 423 21.12 3.04 -12.63
CA GLN A 423 22.20 3.49 -13.50
C GLN A 423 21.67 4.17 -14.77
N GLU A 424 20.66 3.60 -15.41
CA GLU A 424 20.05 4.19 -16.60
C GLU A 424 19.34 5.51 -16.29
N ILE A 425 18.68 5.62 -15.12
CA ILE A 425 18.04 6.88 -14.71
C ILE A 425 19.11 7.92 -14.37
N VAL A 426 20.18 7.56 -13.67
CA VAL A 426 21.28 8.46 -13.33
C VAL A 426 21.95 8.99 -14.61
N LYS A 427 22.14 8.14 -15.61
CA LYS A 427 22.64 8.53 -16.93
C LYS A 427 21.67 9.55 -17.57
N TYR A 428 20.39 9.22 -17.67
CA TYR A 428 19.37 10.13 -18.22
C TYR A 428 19.36 11.49 -17.52
N VAL A 429 19.39 11.49 -16.19
CA VAL A 429 19.40 12.74 -15.39
C VAL A 429 20.60 13.60 -15.73
N ASN A 430 21.79 13.02 -15.78
CA ASN A 430 23.02 13.78 -16.05
C ASN A 430 23.14 14.28 -17.49
N GLU A 431 22.60 13.54 -18.46
CA GLU A 431 22.72 13.86 -19.88
C GLU A 431 21.59 14.73 -20.40
N GLU A 432 20.35 14.52 -19.93
CA GLU A 432 19.17 15.13 -20.54
C GLU A 432 18.36 16.01 -19.59
N ASP A 433 18.25 15.65 -18.30
CA ASP A 433 17.36 16.32 -17.36
C ASP A 433 17.94 16.47 -15.94
N PRO A 434 18.91 17.38 -15.74
CA PRO A 434 19.64 17.52 -14.47
C PRO A 434 18.79 17.84 -13.25
N ASN A 435 17.54 18.26 -13.45
CA ASN A 435 16.62 18.62 -12.38
C ASN A 435 15.61 17.50 -12.06
N PHE A 436 15.67 16.40 -12.76
CA PHE A 436 14.80 15.24 -12.51
C PHE A 436 15.12 14.60 -11.15
N THR A 437 14.08 14.31 -10.36
CA THR A 437 14.21 13.76 -9.02
C THR A 437 14.17 12.24 -9.04
N ILE A 438 15.05 11.58 -8.30
CA ILE A 438 14.99 10.13 -8.04
C ILE A 438 14.50 9.94 -6.61
N ARG A 439 13.29 9.47 -6.44
CA ARG A 439 12.74 9.07 -5.14
C ARG A 439 12.88 7.56 -4.97
N ILE A 440 13.26 7.13 -3.77
CA ILE A 440 13.40 5.71 -3.42
C ILE A 440 12.76 5.53 -2.04
N HIS A 441 11.76 4.65 -1.94
CA HIS A 441 11.26 4.22 -0.64
C HIS A 441 12.34 3.39 0.04
N ALA A 442 12.77 3.79 1.22
CA ALA A 442 13.77 3.07 1.98
C ALA A 442 13.62 3.34 3.47
N GLY A 443 13.68 2.29 4.28
CA GLY A 443 13.50 2.37 5.72
C GLY A 443 12.05 2.58 6.15
N GLU A 444 11.06 2.16 5.36
CA GLU A 444 9.65 2.17 5.75
C GLU A 444 9.39 1.14 6.85
N ASN A 445 10.04 -0.01 6.77
CA ASN A 445 10.00 -1.06 7.77
C ASN A 445 11.42 -1.53 8.12
N ASP A 446 11.57 -2.44 9.08
CA ASP A 446 12.87 -2.90 9.58
C ASP A 446 13.41 -4.17 8.91
N SER A 447 12.85 -4.57 7.78
CA SER A 447 13.27 -5.76 7.04
C SER A 447 14.72 -5.68 6.57
N LEU A 448 15.14 -4.52 6.06
CA LEU A 448 16.50 -4.24 5.59
C LEU A 448 16.99 -2.89 6.13
N ARG A 449 17.65 -2.89 7.28
CA ARG A 449 18.11 -1.66 7.93
C ARG A 449 19.24 -0.93 7.18
N ASP A 450 19.93 -1.58 6.29
CA ASP A 450 20.94 -0.97 5.41
C ASP A 450 20.36 -0.40 4.10
N ASN A 451 19.03 -0.53 3.90
CA ASN A 451 18.38 -0.15 2.65
C ASN A 451 18.47 1.35 2.35
N VAL A 452 18.45 2.21 3.37
CA VAL A 452 18.66 3.66 3.20
C VAL A 452 20.06 3.93 2.66
N ARG A 453 21.11 3.35 3.26
CA ARG A 453 22.49 3.47 2.77
C ARG A 453 22.61 2.92 1.35
N LYS A 454 22.12 1.71 1.12
CA LYS A 454 22.17 1.06 -0.20
C LYS A 454 21.49 1.90 -1.28
N SER A 455 20.35 2.52 -0.96
CA SER A 455 19.66 3.40 -1.90
C SER A 455 20.53 4.58 -2.34
N ILE A 456 21.20 5.22 -1.40
CA ILE A 456 22.11 6.34 -1.71
C ILE A 456 23.33 5.85 -2.48
N THR A 457 23.98 4.77 -2.03
CA THR A 457 25.18 4.23 -2.66
C THR A 457 24.91 3.64 -4.03
N CYS A 458 23.74 3.08 -4.29
CA CYS A 458 23.35 2.66 -5.63
C CYS A 458 23.36 3.82 -6.62
N VAL A 459 22.86 4.99 -6.22
CA VAL A 459 22.90 6.18 -7.07
C VAL A 459 24.34 6.67 -7.25
N GLN A 460 25.15 6.73 -6.18
CA GLN A 460 26.55 7.11 -6.27
C GLN A 460 27.36 6.19 -7.18
N ASN A 461 27.19 4.87 -7.01
CA ASN A 461 27.90 3.86 -7.79
C ASN A 461 27.49 3.85 -9.28
N SER A 462 26.37 4.48 -9.60
CA SER A 462 25.89 4.64 -10.96
C SER A 462 26.50 5.86 -11.68
N LEU A 463 27.19 6.74 -10.94
CA LEU A 463 27.81 7.93 -11.52
C LEU A 463 29.06 7.58 -12.32
N GLN A 464 29.13 8.12 -13.53
CA GLN A 464 30.33 8.07 -14.36
C GLN A 464 31.26 9.26 -14.05
N LYS A 465 32.51 9.18 -14.50
CA LYS A 465 33.48 10.24 -14.30
C LYS A 465 32.97 11.59 -14.83
N GLY A 466 32.88 12.59 -13.95
CA GLY A 466 32.41 13.94 -14.29
C GLY A 466 30.92 14.17 -14.12
N GLN A 467 30.15 13.12 -13.86
CA GLN A 467 28.72 13.25 -13.54
C GLN A 467 28.51 13.73 -12.11
N LYS A 468 27.37 14.39 -11.88
CA LYS A 468 26.97 14.92 -10.57
C LYS A 468 25.90 14.05 -9.91
N MET A 469 25.90 14.05 -8.57
CA MET A 469 24.85 13.42 -7.80
C MET A 469 23.47 14.01 -8.18
N PRO A 470 22.51 13.19 -8.63
CA PRO A 470 21.16 13.66 -8.89
C PRO A 470 20.45 14.14 -7.62
N ARG A 471 19.30 14.75 -7.79
CA ARG A 471 18.40 15.02 -6.67
C ARG A 471 17.79 13.71 -6.20
N VAL A 472 18.24 13.23 -5.06
CA VAL A 472 17.73 11.99 -4.45
C VAL A 472 16.84 12.32 -3.25
N ARG A 473 15.70 11.68 -3.18
CA ARG A 473 14.83 11.72 -2.00
C ARG A 473 14.56 10.30 -1.51
N ILE A 474 14.65 10.13 -0.21
CA ILE A 474 14.38 8.86 0.47
C ILE A 474 13.01 8.95 1.12
N GLY A 475 12.07 8.14 0.64
CA GLY A 475 10.75 8.00 1.26
C GLY A 475 10.86 7.21 2.56
N HIS A 476 10.19 7.67 3.58
CA HIS A 476 10.12 7.14 4.96
C HIS A 476 11.39 7.35 5.79
N GLY A 477 12.52 6.75 5.47
CA GLY A 477 13.74 6.90 6.25
C GLY A 477 13.61 6.56 7.74
N LEU A 478 12.56 5.80 8.13
CA LEU A 478 12.22 5.50 9.51
C LEU A 478 13.21 4.52 10.12
N TYR A 479 13.60 3.50 9.38
CA TYR A 479 14.55 2.49 9.80
C TYR A 479 15.85 2.59 9.01
N SER A 480 16.93 2.68 9.75
CA SER A 480 18.29 2.66 9.24
C SER A 480 19.18 1.88 10.19
N GLU A 481 20.45 1.84 9.89
CA GLU A 481 21.46 1.42 10.87
C GLU A 481 21.35 2.27 12.14
N SER A 482 21.73 1.70 13.28
CA SER A 482 21.69 2.46 14.55
C SER A 482 22.55 3.72 14.46
N LEU A 483 21.91 4.88 14.52
CA LEU A 483 22.54 6.19 14.28
C LEU A 483 23.59 6.60 15.33
N ASN A 484 23.66 5.88 16.46
CA ASN A 484 24.65 6.09 17.51
C ASN A 484 25.92 5.23 17.33
N THR A 485 25.96 4.36 16.32
CA THR A 485 27.10 3.53 16.01
C THR A 485 28.01 4.22 14.98
N LYS A 486 29.24 3.70 14.83
CA LYS A 486 30.16 4.18 13.78
C LYS A 486 29.51 4.14 12.40
N SER A 487 28.86 3.03 12.05
CA SER A 487 28.13 2.89 10.78
C SER A 487 27.02 3.94 10.63
N GLY A 488 26.24 4.18 11.67
CA GLY A 488 25.19 5.20 11.64
C GLY A 488 25.72 6.63 11.48
N ILE A 489 26.84 6.97 12.10
CA ILE A 489 27.53 8.27 11.92
C ILE A 489 28.01 8.42 10.47
N GLU A 490 28.61 7.37 9.91
CA GLU A 490 29.02 7.35 8.51
C GLU A 490 27.82 7.51 7.55
N LEU A 491 26.66 6.96 7.89
CA LEU A 491 25.43 7.18 7.13
C LEU A 491 24.97 8.64 7.18
N LEU A 492 24.99 9.27 8.35
CA LEU A 492 24.66 10.69 8.48
C LEU A 492 25.60 11.59 7.65
N GLU A 493 26.90 11.29 7.65
CA GLU A 493 27.85 12.01 6.82
C GLU A 493 27.62 11.77 5.32
N LEU A 494 27.29 10.54 4.92
CA LEU A 494 26.91 10.22 3.54
C LEU A 494 25.68 11.03 3.10
N MET A 495 24.65 11.10 3.93
CA MET A 495 23.45 11.89 3.66
C MET A 495 23.75 13.39 3.48
N LYS A 496 24.63 13.96 4.33
CA LYS A 496 25.06 15.35 4.20
C LYS A 496 25.80 15.61 2.90
N GLN A 497 26.82 14.77 2.61
CA GLN A 497 27.67 14.93 1.42
C GLN A 497 26.88 14.81 0.12
N THR A 498 25.88 13.93 0.09
CA THR A 498 25.04 13.72 -1.08
C THR A 498 23.87 14.70 -1.17
N GLY A 499 23.53 15.38 -0.09
CA GLY A 499 22.42 16.34 -0.04
C GLY A 499 21.05 15.71 -0.20
N VAL A 500 20.91 14.43 0.08
CA VAL A 500 19.63 13.72 0.00
C VAL A 500 18.59 14.35 0.93
N VAL A 501 17.33 14.28 0.53
CA VAL A 501 16.19 14.76 1.32
C VAL A 501 15.43 13.54 1.83
N ILE A 502 15.13 13.51 3.13
CA ILE A 502 14.31 12.47 3.74
C ILE A 502 12.86 12.93 3.83
N GLU A 503 11.94 12.11 3.39
CA GLU A 503 10.51 12.37 3.39
C GLU A 503 9.82 11.54 4.48
N PHE A 504 9.24 12.17 5.49
CA PHE A 504 8.60 11.48 6.61
C PHE A 504 7.08 11.43 6.48
N GLN A 505 6.50 10.26 6.76
CA GLN A 505 5.06 9.96 6.72
C GLN A 505 4.64 9.32 8.04
N LEU A 506 4.52 10.13 9.09
CA LEU A 506 4.31 9.60 10.45
C LEU A 506 3.02 8.80 10.59
N THR A 507 1.92 9.32 10.05
CA THR A 507 0.60 8.65 10.17
C THR A 507 0.58 7.30 9.45
N SER A 508 1.11 7.22 8.23
CA SER A 508 1.16 5.96 7.49
C SER A 508 2.00 4.91 8.22
N ASN A 509 3.18 5.30 8.70
CA ASN A 509 4.07 4.42 9.44
C ASN A 509 3.41 3.85 10.71
N VAL A 510 2.68 4.70 11.44
CA VAL A 510 1.92 4.25 12.62
C VAL A 510 0.78 3.31 12.23
N ARG A 511 0.06 3.63 11.16
CA ARG A 511 -1.13 2.88 10.73
C ARG A 511 -0.82 1.53 10.10
N LEU A 512 0.32 1.45 9.43
CA LEU A 512 0.83 0.19 8.88
C LEU A 512 1.54 -0.69 9.92
N ASN A 513 1.61 -0.26 11.18
CA ASN A 513 2.39 -0.90 12.25
C ASN A 513 3.90 -0.91 12.03
N ASN A 514 4.38 -0.10 11.13
CA ASN A 514 5.81 0.02 10.91
C ASN A 514 6.49 0.75 12.08
N LEU A 515 5.78 1.65 12.75
CA LEU A 515 6.27 2.37 13.93
C LEU A 515 5.43 2.04 15.16
N THR A 516 6.01 1.27 16.08
CA THR A 516 5.38 0.86 17.34
C THR A 516 5.80 1.71 18.53
N ASN A 517 7.00 2.30 18.47
CA ASN A 517 7.54 3.16 19.51
C ASN A 517 7.98 4.50 18.93
N LEU A 518 7.29 5.57 19.31
CA LEU A 518 7.56 6.93 18.84
C LEU A 518 8.93 7.47 19.24
N SER A 519 9.51 7.00 20.36
CA SER A 519 10.83 7.43 20.80
C SER A 519 11.95 6.99 19.85
N ASN A 520 11.70 6.00 19.02
CA ASN A 520 12.67 5.49 18.04
C ASN A 520 12.64 6.25 16.72
N HIS A 521 11.77 7.25 16.57
CA HIS A 521 11.65 7.98 15.31
C HIS A 521 12.88 8.87 15.06
N PRO A 522 13.57 8.73 13.93
CA PRO A 522 14.89 9.33 13.72
C PRO A 522 14.88 10.82 13.36
N ILE A 523 13.72 11.44 13.08
CA ILE A 523 13.61 12.80 12.51
C ILE A 523 14.41 13.85 13.28
N LYS A 524 14.39 13.82 14.62
CA LYS A 524 15.15 14.80 15.42
C LYS A 524 16.65 14.61 15.26
N ILE A 525 17.10 13.36 15.17
CA ILE A 525 18.52 13.07 14.93
C ILE A 525 18.94 13.62 13.58
N PHE A 526 18.14 13.42 12.55
CA PHE A 526 18.41 13.92 11.22
C PHE A 526 18.43 15.46 11.19
N LEU A 527 17.41 16.13 11.73
CA LEU A 527 17.34 17.59 11.79
C LEU A 527 18.51 18.20 12.58
N ASN A 528 18.90 17.58 13.71
CA ASN A 528 20.03 18.03 14.53
C ASN A 528 21.38 17.84 13.84
N ASN A 529 21.47 16.87 12.91
CA ASN A 529 22.66 16.65 12.10
C ASN A 529 22.65 17.42 10.77
N GLY A 530 21.68 18.30 10.54
CA GLY A 530 21.59 19.10 9.32
C GLY A 530 21.17 18.34 8.09
N ILE A 531 20.55 17.15 8.24
CA ILE A 531 19.96 16.40 7.14
C ILE A 531 18.67 17.11 6.71
N LYS A 532 18.50 17.28 5.41
CA LYS A 532 17.30 17.86 4.82
C LYS A 532 16.10 16.92 5.02
N CYS A 533 15.05 17.41 5.69
CA CYS A 533 13.85 16.64 5.96
C CYS A 533 12.61 17.38 5.48
N VAL A 534 11.64 16.66 4.95
CA VAL A 534 10.31 17.16 4.60
C VAL A 534 9.25 16.17 5.05
N GLN A 535 7.99 16.60 5.07
CA GLN A 535 6.87 15.74 5.37
C GLN A 535 6.13 15.34 4.10
N GLY A 536 5.42 14.20 4.16
CA GLY A 536 4.43 13.75 3.21
C GLY A 536 3.31 12.99 3.90
N THR A 537 2.18 12.82 3.23
CA THR A 537 1.03 12.09 3.80
C THR A 537 0.99 10.63 3.41
N ASP A 538 1.77 10.24 2.42
CA ASP A 538 1.70 8.93 1.76
C ASP A 538 0.35 8.64 1.08
N GLY A 539 -0.67 9.39 1.46
CA GLY A 539 -2.03 9.32 0.92
C GLY A 539 -3.08 9.73 1.95
N CYS A 540 -3.43 11.02 1.93
CA CYS A 540 -4.34 11.59 2.95
C CYS A 540 -5.66 10.83 3.09
N GLY A 541 -6.24 10.36 1.99
CA GLY A 541 -7.53 9.67 2.02
C GLY A 541 -7.44 8.25 2.58
N PHE A 542 -6.45 7.50 2.13
CA PHE A 542 -6.27 6.11 2.50
C PHE A 542 -5.82 5.94 3.96
N TYR A 543 -4.92 6.80 4.41
CA TYR A 543 -4.46 6.82 5.80
C TYR A 543 -5.28 7.75 6.70
N GLY A 544 -6.29 8.43 6.17
CA GLY A 544 -7.16 9.31 6.94
C GLY A 544 -6.41 10.42 7.69
N THR A 545 -5.47 11.06 7.03
CA THR A 545 -4.67 12.18 7.54
C THR A 545 -4.73 13.36 6.56
N ASP A 546 -4.11 14.46 6.89
CA ASP A 546 -3.79 15.55 5.99
C ASP A 546 -2.48 16.20 6.42
N THR A 547 -1.96 17.12 5.62
CA THR A 547 -0.69 17.78 5.91
C THR A 547 -0.71 18.56 7.22
N PHE A 548 -1.86 19.05 7.63
CA PHE A 548 -2.03 19.72 8.91
C PHE A 548 -2.02 18.72 10.08
N ASP A 549 -2.69 17.58 9.93
CA ASP A 549 -2.66 16.51 10.94
C ASP A 549 -1.26 15.88 11.06
N GLU A 550 -0.50 15.76 9.94
CA GLU A 550 0.90 15.36 9.99
C GLU A 550 1.75 16.37 10.78
N GLN A 551 1.59 17.67 10.55
CA GLN A 551 2.31 18.70 11.31
C GLN A 551 1.98 18.64 12.79
N LEU A 552 0.68 18.49 13.13
CA LEU A 552 0.25 18.31 14.50
C LEU A 552 0.85 17.07 15.16
N ALA A 553 0.89 15.97 14.43
CA ALA A 553 1.46 14.72 14.91
C ALA A 553 2.97 14.85 15.16
N LEU A 554 3.71 15.43 14.24
CA LEU A 554 5.13 15.72 14.39
C LEU A 554 5.40 16.60 15.62
N GLN A 555 4.59 17.63 15.82
CA GLN A 555 4.71 18.54 16.97
C GLN A 555 4.38 17.83 18.29
N ASN A 556 3.22 17.17 18.37
CA ASN A 556 2.67 16.70 19.63
C ASN A 556 3.18 15.30 20.01
N LEU A 557 3.47 14.45 19.04
CA LEU A 557 3.92 13.07 19.30
C LEU A 557 5.45 12.95 19.31
N LEU A 558 6.13 13.70 18.43
CA LEU A 558 7.59 13.66 18.33
C LEU A 558 8.25 14.90 18.98
N GLY A 559 7.46 15.86 19.42
CA GLY A 559 7.93 17.04 20.13
C GLY A 559 8.80 17.98 19.27
N LEU A 560 8.52 18.08 17.96
CA LEU A 560 9.18 19.06 17.11
C LEU A 560 8.79 20.48 17.53
N ASN A 561 9.77 21.36 17.55
CA ASN A 561 9.60 22.76 17.90
C ASN A 561 9.61 23.68 16.66
N GLU A 562 9.52 24.99 16.86
CA GLU A 562 9.48 25.97 15.76
C GLU A 562 10.74 25.94 14.91
N GLU A 563 11.92 25.76 15.53
CA GLU A 563 13.20 25.67 14.82
C GLU A 563 13.26 24.42 13.91
N ASP A 564 12.77 23.29 14.40
CA ASP A 564 12.70 22.06 13.62
C ASP A 564 11.82 22.24 12.38
N PHE A 565 10.65 22.86 12.55
CA PHE A 565 9.75 23.14 11.43
C PHE A 565 10.30 24.22 10.49
N GLU A 566 11.03 25.19 10.98
CA GLU A 566 11.70 26.18 10.12
C GLU A 566 12.73 25.52 9.23
N LYS A 567 13.53 24.60 9.75
CA LYS A 567 14.46 23.79 8.94
C LYS A 567 13.73 23.03 7.82
N MET A 568 12.63 22.35 8.15
CA MET A 568 11.82 21.62 7.17
C MET A 568 11.20 22.58 6.14
N ARG A 569 10.67 23.72 6.58
CA ARG A 569 10.08 24.74 5.69
C ARG A 569 11.10 25.33 4.71
N ASN A 570 12.34 25.53 5.13
CA ASN A 570 13.40 26.02 4.26
C ASN A 570 13.70 25.02 3.12
N VAL A 571 13.65 23.71 3.41
CA VAL A 571 13.79 22.66 2.39
C VAL A 571 12.59 22.68 1.41
N GLU A 572 11.36 22.84 1.92
CA GLU A 572 10.18 22.98 1.06
C GLU A 572 10.31 24.19 0.13
N GLU A 573 10.72 25.36 0.64
CA GLU A 573 10.90 26.57 -0.16
C GLU A 573 11.97 26.39 -1.25
N GLU A 574 13.07 25.73 -0.91
CA GLU A 574 14.11 25.36 -1.88
C GLU A 574 13.54 24.53 -3.02
N ILE A 575 12.75 23.50 -2.69
CA ILE A 575 12.12 22.60 -3.65
C ILE A 575 11.09 23.34 -4.51
N ILE A 576 10.19 24.13 -3.90
CA ILE A 576 9.17 24.90 -4.62
C ILE A 576 9.83 25.84 -5.64
N ASN A 577 10.83 26.62 -5.20
CA ASN A 577 11.48 27.59 -6.05
C ASN A 577 12.27 26.94 -7.19
N THR A 578 12.94 25.84 -6.90
CA THR A 578 13.69 25.11 -7.91
C THR A 578 12.76 24.47 -8.93
N ASN A 579 11.67 23.84 -8.48
CA ASN A 579 10.73 23.18 -9.36
C ASN A 579 9.87 24.14 -10.18
N LYS A 580 9.66 25.38 -9.71
CA LYS A 580 9.05 26.43 -10.52
C LYS A 580 9.90 26.75 -11.75
N LYS A 581 11.20 27.02 -11.58
CA LYS A 581 12.13 27.28 -12.68
C LYS A 581 12.24 26.08 -13.61
N TYR A 582 12.37 24.91 -13.04
CA TYR A 582 12.44 23.64 -13.77
C TYR A 582 11.22 23.41 -14.66
N PHE A 583 10.02 23.67 -14.16
CA PHE A 583 8.78 23.56 -14.94
C PHE A 583 8.76 24.53 -16.13
N GLU A 584 9.18 25.78 -15.93
CA GLU A 584 9.24 26.79 -16.97
C GLU A 584 10.23 26.41 -18.09
N GLU A 585 11.43 25.96 -17.72
CA GLU A 585 12.45 25.50 -18.67
C GLU A 585 11.99 24.25 -19.44
N LYS A 586 11.43 23.30 -18.71
CA LYS A 586 10.95 22.04 -19.30
C LYS A 586 9.75 22.27 -20.22
N SER A 587 8.89 23.21 -19.89
CA SER A 587 7.75 23.58 -20.76
C SER A 587 8.21 24.13 -22.10
N LYS A 588 9.32 24.89 -22.14
CA LYS A 588 9.91 25.38 -23.41
C LYS A 588 10.46 24.22 -24.24
N LYS A 589 11.29 23.36 -23.63
CA LYS A 589 11.85 22.15 -24.26
C LYS A 589 10.75 21.20 -24.77
N PHE A 590 9.65 21.09 -24.04
CA PHE A 590 8.53 20.22 -24.42
C PHE A 590 7.83 20.72 -25.68
N LYS A 591 7.63 22.03 -25.85
CA LYS A 591 7.08 22.59 -27.09
C LYS A 591 7.98 22.28 -28.30
N GLU A 592 9.30 22.34 -28.12
CA GLU A 592 10.27 21.97 -29.16
C GLU A 592 10.24 20.46 -29.43
N PHE A 593 10.07 19.63 -28.40
CA PHE A 593 9.95 18.17 -28.51
C PHE A 593 8.72 17.77 -29.34
N LEU A 594 7.59 18.43 -29.12
CA LEU A 594 6.36 18.14 -29.88
C LEU A 594 6.51 18.45 -31.38
N LYS A 595 7.19 19.53 -31.77
CA LYS A 595 7.41 19.93 -33.16
C LYS A 595 6.13 19.88 -34.03
N GLY A 596 4.99 20.27 -33.46
CA GLY A 596 3.69 20.21 -34.14
C GLY A 596 2.99 18.84 -34.17
N LYS A 597 3.57 17.79 -33.58
CA LYS A 597 2.92 16.50 -33.38
C LYS A 597 1.97 16.54 -32.18
N SER A 598 0.99 15.62 -32.18
CA SER A 598 0.20 15.38 -30.97
C SER A 598 1.09 14.82 -29.86
N LEU A 599 0.69 15.03 -28.61
CA LEU A 599 1.38 14.47 -27.44
C LEU A 599 1.51 12.95 -27.57
N LYS A 600 0.42 12.27 -27.89
CA LYS A 600 0.40 10.82 -28.11
C LYS A 600 1.45 10.38 -29.13
N GLN A 601 1.46 10.99 -30.30
CA GLN A 601 2.41 10.63 -31.36
C GLN A 601 3.86 10.85 -30.92
N ALA A 602 4.17 12.00 -30.32
CA ALA A 602 5.53 12.34 -29.92
C ALA A 602 6.06 11.40 -28.81
N ILE A 603 5.23 11.03 -27.83
CA ILE A 603 5.63 10.14 -26.74
C ILE A 603 5.81 8.70 -27.25
N LEU A 604 4.88 8.17 -28.06
CA LEU A 604 5.00 6.82 -28.60
C LEU A 604 6.22 6.66 -29.52
N GLU A 605 6.51 7.65 -30.35
CA GLU A 605 7.73 7.64 -31.18
C GLU A 605 9.01 7.69 -30.33
N ALA A 606 9.01 8.46 -29.23
CA ALA A 606 10.13 8.52 -28.31
C ALA A 606 10.31 7.19 -27.58
N GLU A 607 9.23 6.57 -27.10
CA GLU A 607 9.26 5.24 -26.47
C GLU A 607 9.81 4.17 -27.44
N GLU A 608 9.30 4.13 -28.67
CA GLU A 608 9.78 3.20 -29.71
C GLU A 608 11.26 3.40 -30.02
N LYS A 609 11.71 4.66 -30.12
CA LYS A 609 13.12 4.98 -30.31
C LYS A 609 14.00 4.48 -29.17
N ASN A 610 13.54 4.68 -27.92
CA ASN A 610 14.26 4.20 -26.73
C ASN A 610 14.34 2.68 -26.71
N MET A 611 13.24 1.98 -27.07
CA MET A 611 13.22 0.52 -27.17
C MET A 611 14.23 0.00 -28.19
N LYS A 612 14.27 0.58 -29.40
CA LYS A 612 15.22 0.19 -30.46
C LYS A 612 16.67 0.41 -30.06
N GLN A 613 16.98 1.47 -29.31
CA GLN A 613 18.33 1.72 -28.80
C GLN A 613 18.75 0.65 -27.76
N THR A 614 17.80 0.24 -26.90
CA THR A 614 18.07 -0.75 -25.86
C THR A 614 18.21 -2.17 -26.40
N GLU A 615 17.50 -2.51 -27.47
CA GLU A 615 17.64 -3.82 -28.14
C GLU A 615 19.00 -4.02 -28.77
N ASN A 616 19.68 -2.94 -29.19
CA ASN A 616 20.99 -2.97 -29.81
C ASN A 616 22.17 -3.03 -28.80
N GLU A 617 21.93 -2.72 -27.52
CA GLU A 617 22.98 -2.58 -26.49
C GLU A 617 23.15 -3.79 -25.56
N GLU A 618 22.39 -4.92 -25.73
CA GLU A 618 22.34 -5.95 -24.69
C GLU A 618 22.60 -7.41 -25.07
N GLU A 619 23.45 -8.03 -24.26
CA GLU A 619 23.30 -9.44 -23.86
C GLU A 619 22.11 -9.60 -22.91
N LEU A 620 20.97 -9.98 -23.46
CA LEU A 620 19.75 -10.32 -22.73
C LEU A 620 20.02 -11.43 -21.72
N ARG A 621 19.64 -11.25 -20.45
CA ARG A 621 19.33 -12.38 -19.57
C ARG A 621 18.24 -13.20 -20.26
N ILE A 622 18.66 -14.32 -20.87
CA ILE A 622 17.77 -15.18 -21.64
C ILE A 622 16.75 -15.80 -20.69
N THR A 623 15.46 -15.58 -20.94
CA THR A 623 14.39 -16.36 -20.32
C THR A 623 13.95 -17.46 -21.26
N TYR A 624 13.65 -18.61 -20.66
CA TYR A 624 13.21 -19.78 -21.37
C TYR A 624 11.72 -20.00 -21.13
N ASN A 625 10.98 -20.27 -22.22
CA ASN A 625 9.63 -20.78 -22.08
C ASN A 625 9.72 -22.28 -21.82
N LEU A 626 9.27 -22.72 -20.67
CA LEU A 626 9.38 -24.08 -20.18
C LEU A 626 8.72 -25.10 -21.12
N GLU A 627 7.62 -24.72 -21.79
CA GLU A 627 6.92 -25.61 -22.76
C GLU A 627 7.69 -25.81 -24.06
N THR A 628 8.61 -24.94 -24.41
CA THR A 628 9.39 -25.03 -25.65
C THR A 628 10.80 -25.63 -25.44
N GLU A 629 11.24 -25.74 -24.18
CA GLU A 629 12.54 -26.27 -23.83
C GLU A 629 12.58 -27.81 -23.97
N LYS A 630 13.30 -28.31 -24.95
CA LYS A 630 13.33 -29.74 -25.31
C LYS A 630 13.69 -30.66 -24.13
N GLU A 631 14.67 -30.26 -23.33
CA GLU A 631 15.19 -31.04 -22.20
C GLU A 631 14.22 -31.10 -21.03
N LEU A 632 13.44 -30.03 -20.81
CA LEU A 632 12.45 -29.95 -19.72
C LEU A 632 11.08 -30.49 -20.10
N LYS A 633 10.74 -30.47 -21.39
CA LYS A 633 9.42 -30.89 -21.88
C LYS A 633 9.02 -32.30 -21.43
N GLN A 634 10.00 -33.21 -21.33
CA GLN A 634 9.74 -34.59 -20.89
C GLN A 634 9.37 -34.69 -19.40
N LYS A 635 9.74 -33.70 -18.61
CA LYS A 635 9.43 -33.61 -17.17
C LYS A 635 8.10 -32.92 -16.88
N ILE A 636 7.47 -32.25 -17.85
CA ILE A 636 6.20 -31.56 -17.66
C ILE A 636 5.09 -32.58 -17.51
N LYS A 637 4.45 -32.64 -16.35
CA LYS A 637 3.36 -33.54 -16.04
C LYS A 637 2.43 -32.98 -14.94
N ALA A 638 1.20 -33.52 -14.89
CA ALA A 638 0.32 -33.26 -13.75
C ALA A 638 0.86 -33.94 -12.49
N LEU A 639 0.53 -33.38 -11.33
CA LEU A 639 0.90 -33.95 -10.04
C LEU A 639 0.17 -35.31 -9.84
N PRO A 640 0.83 -36.33 -9.23
CA PRO A 640 0.20 -37.61 -8.90
C PRO A 640 -1.06 -37.41 -8.08
N THR A 641 -2.12 -38.16 -8.39
CA THR A 641 -3.42 -38.05 -7.71
C THR A 641 -3.68 -39.17 -6.70
N ASP A 642 -2.90 -40.19 -6.78
CA ASP A 642 -2.97 -41.44 -5.99
C ASP A 642 -2.06 -41.45 -4.75
N LYS A 643 -1.19 -40.43 -4.62
CA LYS A 643 -0.24 -40.29 -3.53
C LYS A 643 -0.46 -39.00 -2.74
N VAL A 644 0.01 -38.98 -1.51
CA VAL A 644 -0.06 -37.79 -0.63
C VAL A 644 1.08 -36.80 -0.95
N PRO A 645 0.81 -35.57 -1.36
CA PRO A 645 1.82 -34.56 -1.55
C PRO A 645 2.34 -34.01 -0.19
N VAL A 646 3.64 -34.05 -0.01
CA VAL A 646 4.36 -33.47 1.09
C VAL A 646 5.05 -32.19 0.56
N ILE A 647 4.49 -31.04 0.92
CA ILE A 647 4.95 -29.74 0.45
C ILE A 647 6.01 -29.20 1.40
N ILE A 648 7.20 -28.92 0.85
CA ILE A 648 8.31 -28.31 1.59
C ILE A 648 8.40 -26.83 1.19
N ALA A 649 8.16 -25.93 2.14
CA ALA A 649 8.26 -24.51 1.96
C ALA A 649 9.44 -23.93 2.76
N GLY A 650 10.22 -23.07 2.10
CA GLY A 650 11.46 -22.49 2.63
C GLY A 650 12.54 -22.32 1.58
N GLY A 651 12.15 -22.17 0.32
CA GLY A 651 13.04 -21.96 -0.82
C GLY A 651 13.14 -20.52 -1.31
N SER A 652 12.47 -19.59 -0.62
CA SER A 652 12.47 -18.16 -0.99
C SER A 652 13.31 -17.33 -0.01
N PHE A 653 13.17 -16.01 -0.10
CA PHE A 653 13.82 -15.12 0.86
C PHE A 653 13.15 -15.17 2.23
N ASN A 654 13.95 -15.10 3.28
CA ASN A 654 13.47 -14.97 4.65
C ASN A 654 12.95 -13.55 4.94
N THR A 655 12.46 -13.32 6.16
CA THR A 655 11.93 -12.02 6.60
C THR A 655 12.94 -10.87 6.56
N LYS A 656 14.25 -11.18 6.48
CA LYS A 656 15.34 -10.20 6.36
C LYS A 656 15.74 -9.93 4.91
N GLY A 657 14.97 -10.43 3.93
CA GLY A 657 15.26 -10.24 2.49
C GLY A 657 16.49 -11.00 1.99
N ARG A 658 17.01 -11.93 2.78
CA ARG A 658 18.15 -12.77 2.41
C ARG A 658 17.69 -14.13 1.89
N GLU A 659 18.48 -14.75 1.02
CA GLU A 659 18.23 -16.13 0.61
C GLU A 659 18.13 -17.02 1.86
N THR A 660 17.11 -17.86 1.92
CA THR A 660 16.94 -18.83 3.00
C THR A 660 18.12 -19.80 3.03
N ILE A 661 18.74 -19.92 4.17
CA ILE A 661 19.77 -20.93 4.45
C ILE A 661 19.14 -21.95 5.39
N ALA A 662 19.07 -23.21 4.94
CA ALA A 662 18.53 -24.28 5.77
C ALA A 662 19.38 -24.48 7.02
N SER A 663 18.77 -24.50 8.21
CA SER A 663 19.43 -24.75 9.47
C SER A 663 19.89 -26.22 9.57
N GLU A 664 20.91 -26.49 10.35
CA GLU A 664 21.41 -27.86 10.55
C GLU A 664 20.29 -28.78 11.09
N ASN A 665 19.50 -28.29 12.02
CA ASN A 665 18.38 -29.08 12.58
C ASN A 665 17.25 -29.28 11.54
N GLY A 666 16.89 -28.25 10.79
CA GLY A 666 15.92 -28.38 9.71
C GLY A 666 16.37 -29.36 8.62
N ILE A 667 17.66 -29.40 8.29
CA ILE A 667 18.27 -30.41 7.41
C ILE A 667 18.15 -31.79 8.03
N GLN A 668 18.36 -31.97 9.33
CA GLN A 668 18.24 -33.26 10.00
C GLN A 668 16.77 -33.73 10.02
N ILE A 669 15.82 -32.84 10.31
CA ILE A 669 14.38 -33.15 10.22
C ILE A 669 14.02 -33.64 8.80
N LEU A 670 14.40 -32.89 7.78
CA LEU A 670 14.18 -33.31 6.38
C LEU A 670 14.81 -34.66 6.04
N LYS A 671 16.02 -34.91 6.53
CA LYS A 671 16.73 -36.15 6.31
C LYS A 671 15.99 -37.35 6.91
N GLU A 672 15.47 -37.22 8.14
CA GLU A 672 14.70 -38.30 8.77
C GLU A 672 13.35 -38.51 8.09
N ILE A 673 12.67 -37.44 7.64
CA ILE A 673 11.44 -37.55 6.85
C ILE A 673 11.73 -38.27 5.54
N ILE A 674 12.73 -37.86 4.77
CA ILE A 674 13.08 -38.48 3.47
C ILE A 674 13.51 -39.93 3.66
N LYS A 675 14.22 -40.24 4.74
CA LYS A 675 14.69 -41.57 5.02
C LYS A 675 13.52 -42.56 5.30
N ASN A 676 12.53 -42.09 6.05
CA ASN A 676 11.46 -42.98 6.56
C ASN A 676 10.17 -42.91 5.74
N ILE A 677 10.01 -41.96 4.81
CA ILE A 677 8.81 -41.78 4.01
C ILE A 677 8.56 -42.98 3.07
N ASP A 678 7.32 -43.44 3.00
CA ASP A 678 6.87 -44.42 2.01
C ASP A 678 6.72 -43.75 0.62
N THR A 679 7.59 -44.15 -0.29
CA THR A 679 7.65 -43.57 -1.65
C THR A 679 6.54 -44.09 -2.57
N ASP A 680 5.83 -45.14 -2.18
CA ASP A 680 4.68 -45.64 -2.95
C ASP A 680 3.42 -44.84 -2.62
N ASN A 681 3.32 -44.28 -1.42
CA ASN A 681 2.16 -43.55 -0.93
C ASN A 681 2.33 -42.02 -0.85
N ALA A 682 3.58 -41.52 -0.95
CA ALA A 682 3.84 -40.07 -0.85
C ALA A 682 4.88 -39.57 -1.87
N TYR A 683 4.84 -38.29 -2.14
CA TYR A 683 5.80 -37.59 -2.98
C TYR A 683 6.03 -36.16 -2.46
N PHE A 684 7.19 -35.57 -2.77
CA PHE A 684 7.49 -34.18 -2.40
C PHE A 684 7.05 -33.19 -3.47
N VAL A 685 6.58 -32.01 -2.99
CA VAL A 685 6.29 -30.85 -3.83
C VAL A 685 7.10 -29.67 -3.33
N ILE A 686 7.81 -29.04 -4.24
CA ILE A 686 8.65 -27.86 -3.98
C ILE A 686 8.26 -26.71 -4.91
N GLY A 687 8.66 -25.49 -4.55
CA GLY A 687 8.45 -24.31 -5.36
C GLY A 687 9.51 -24.16 -6.47
N HIS A 688 9.41 -23.05 -7.19
CA HIS A 688 10.27 -22.81 -8.37
C HIS A 688 11.67 -22.27 -8.04
N LYS A 689 11.91 -21.79 -6.84
CA LYS A 689 13.20 -21.21 -6.47
C LYS A 689 14.26 -22.27 -6.31
N MET A 690 13.88 -23.40 -5.77
CA MET A 690 14.78 -24.52 -5.54
C MET A 690 16.04 -24.09 -4.79
N GLN A 691 15.86 -23.34 -3.73
CA GLN A 691 16.91 -22.83 -2.83
C GLN A 691 16.55 -23.23 -1.39
N GLY A 692 17.42 -23.00 -0.43
CA GLY A 692 17.17 -23.27 0.99
C GLY A 692 16.68 -24.71 1.22
N TYR A 693 15.54 -24.84 1.90
CA TYR A 693 14.94 -26.13 2.23
C TYR A 693 14.41 -26.89 1.00
N GLU A 694 13.95 -26.21 -0.03
CA GLU A 694 13.54 -26.85 -1.29
C GLU A 694 14.73 -27.55 -1.98
N LYS A 695 15.89 -26.87 -2.00
CA LYS A 695 17.13 -27.47 -2.51
C LYS A 695 17.60 -28.61 -1.61
N ALA A 696 17.47 -28.44 -0.28
CA ALA A 696 17.88 -29.47 0.68
C ALA A 696 17.16 -30.81 0.46
N VAL A 697 15.86 -30.79 0.08
CA VAL A 697 15.13 -32.02 -0.29
C VAL A 697 15.83 -32.77 -1.40
N VAL A 698 16.22 -32.09 -2.47
CA VAL A 698 16.91 -32.66 -3.62
C VAL A 698 18.29 -33.21 -3.22
N ASP A 699 19.08 -32.42 -2.49
CA ASP A 699 20.43 -32.79 -2.08
C ASP A 699 20.44 -33.97 -1.12
N ILE A 700 19.49 -34.04 -0.18
CA ILE A 700 19.36 -35.17 0.77
C ILE A 700 18.90 -36.45 0.05
N ALA A 701 17.94 -36.34 -0.86
CA ALA A 701 17.50 -37.48 -1.66
C ALA A 701 18.66 -38.11 -2.47
N LYS A 702 19.55 -37.25 -3.00
CA LYS A 702 20.78 -37.71 -3.66
C LYS A 702 21.73 -38.41 -2.69
N LYS A 703 22.02 -37.78 -1.54
CA LYS A 703 22.96 -38.32 -0.54
C LYS A 703 22.51 -39.66 0.02
N LEU A 704 21.19 -39.84 0.21
CA LEU A 704 20.60 -41.08 0.71
C LEU A 704 20.42 -42.13 -0.40
N ASN A 705 20.66 -41.76 -1.65
CA ASN A 705 20.37 -42.59 -2.83
C ASN A 705 18.94 -43.19 -2.81
N LYS A 706 17.97 -42.42 -2.23
CA LYS A 706 16.59 -42.84 -2.11
C LYS A 706 15.81 -42.43 -3.37
N LYS A 707 15.00 -43.35 -3.89
CA LYS A 707 14.10 -43.10 -5.01
C LYS A 707 12.83 -42.46 -4.46
N VAL A 708 12.85 -41.13 -4.26
CA VAL A 708 11.66 -40.35 -3.92
C VAL A 708 11.24 -39.54 -5.15
N GLU A 709 9.91 -39.41 -5.33
CA GLU A 709 9.38 -38.56 -6.38
C GLU A 709 9.34 -37.11 -5.87
N ILE A 710 9.99 -36.19 -6.61
CA ILE A 710 10.05 -34.77 -6.30
C ILE A 710 9.48 -34.01 -7.50
N ASN A 711 8.39 -33.27 -7.29
CA ASN A 711 7.74 -32.45 -8.29
C ASN A 711 7.89 -30.96 -7.94
N ALA A 712 8.16 -30.13 -8.94
CA ALA A 712 8.26 -28.69 -8.77
C ALA A 712 7.04 -27.99 -9.38
N ILE A 713 6.45 -27.02 -8.69
CA ILE A 713 5.46 -26.10 -9.26
C ILE A 713 6.20 -24.83 -9.66
N VAL A 714 6.18 -24.51 -10.96
CA VAL A 714 7.00 -23.45 -11.55
C VAL A 714 6.21 -22.57 -12.51
N PRO A 715 6.59 -21.30 -12.72
CA PRO A 715 5.99 -20.46 -13.73
C PRO A 715 6.37 -20.90 -15.14
N LYS A 716 5.57 -20.50 -16.13
CA LYS A 716 5.79 -20.84 -17.54
C LYS A 716 7.12 -20.31 -18.10
N MET A 717 7.52 -19.12 -17.66
CA MET A 717 8.79 -18.50 -18.06
C MET A 717 9.79 -18.58 -16.91
N ILE A 718 10.97 -19.13 -17.18
CA ILE A 718 12.01 -19.40 -16.19
C ILE A 718 13.35 -18.80 -16.63
N THR A 719 14.22 -18.50 -15.67
CA THR A 719 15.60 -18.08 -15.91
C THR A 719 16.50 -19.28 -16.19
N GLU A 720 17.66 -19.06 -16.78
CA GLU A 720 18.67 -20.10 -16.99
C GLU A 720 19.06 -20.81 -15.68
N LYS A 721 19.17 -20.06 -14.58
CA LYS A 721 19.48 -20.63 -13.27
C LYS A 721 18.39 -21.60 -12.80
N VAL A 722 17.12 -21.28 -13.01
CA VAL A 722 16.01 -22.16 -12.67
C VAL A 722 15.95 -23.32 -13.65
N LYS A 723 16.17 -23.09 -14.95
CA LYS A 723 16.27 -24.14 -15.96
C LYS A 723 17.31 -25.20 -15.56
N ASN A 724 18.52 -24.76 -15.21
CA ASN A 724 19.62 -25.66 -14.82
C ASN A 724 19.28 -26.47 -13.55
N ARG A 725 18.53 -25.88 -12.60
CA ARG A 725 18.06 -26.60 -11.40
C ARG A 725 16.99 -27.63 -11.72
N LEU A 726 16.09 -27.33 -12.66
CA LEU A 726 15.03 -28.25 -13.09
C LEU A 726 15.56 -29.42 -13.92
N LEU A 727 16.72 -29.27 -14.54
CA LEU A 727 17.41 -30.37 -15.23
C LEU A 727 17.98 -31.42 -14.28
N ASP A 728 18.00 -31.15 -12.97
CA ASP A 728 18.45 -32.12 -11.99
C ASP A 728 17.69 -33.45 -12.12
N ASP A 729 18.42 -34.57 -12.08
CA ASP A 729 17.89 -35.92 -12.24
C ASP A 729 16.91 -36.34 -11.14
N LYS A 730 16.98 -35.73 -9.94
CA LYS A 730 16.05 -35.96 -8.85
C LYS A 730 14.72 -35.22 -9.00
N ILE A 731 14.63 -34.23 -9.88
CA ILE A 731 13.36 -33.60 -10.21
C ILE A 731 12.56 -34.54 -11.13
N SER A 732 11.56 -35.18 -10.59
CA SER A 732 10.78 -36.22 -11.27
C SER A 732 9.69 -35.64 -12.19
N GLY A 733 9.19 -34.44 -11.88
CA GLY A 733 8.14 -33.78 -12.62
C GLY A 733 8.07 -32.29 -12.41
N ILE A 734 7.50 -31.61 -13.39
CA ILE A 734 7.30 -30.17 -13.40
C ILE A 734 5.83 -29.88 -13.68
N CYS A 735 5.14 -29.27 -12.73
CA CYS A 735 3.80 -28.74 -12.89
C CYS A 735 3.88 -27.24 -13.22
N ILE A 736 3.38 -26.85 -14.40
CA ILE A 736 3.40 -25.44 -14.81
C ILE A 736 2.30 -24.69 -14.10
N SER A 737 2.66 -23.63 -13.40
CA SER A 737 1.69 -22.72 -12.77
C SER A 737 0.95 -21.93 -13.84
N PRO A 738 -0.40 -21.92 -13.84
CA PRO A 738 -1.19 -21.07 -14.70
C PRO A 738 -1.14 -19.57 -14.28
N GLU A 739 -0.68 -19.30 -13.06
CA GLU A 739 -0.57 -17.93 -12.54
C GLU A 739 0.76 -17.31 -12.97
N THR A 740 0.70 -16.34 -13.84
CA THR A 740 1.92 -15.75 -14.44
C THR A 740 2.34 -14.41 -13.87
N GLU A 741 1.49 -13.63 -13.20
CA GLU A 741 1.86 -12.22 -13.05
C GLU A 741 1.71 -11.56 -11.67
N GLU A 742 0.71 -11.80 -10.86
CA GLU A 742 0.52 -10.93 -9.69
C GLU A 742 0.36 -11.60 -8.33
N LEU A 743 0.08 -12.88 -8.30
CA LEU A 743 -0.46 -13.50 -7.07
C LEU A 743 0.37 -14.64 -6.51
N GLY A 744 1.51 -14.88 -7.09
CA GLY A 744 2.45 -15.88 -6.60
C GLY A 744 2.04 -17.32 -6.86
N ILE A 745 3.04 -18.14 -7.00
CA ILE A 745 2.93 -19.59 -7.24
C ILE A 745 2.11 -20.31 -6.15
N TYR A 746 2.05 -19.77 -4.92
CA TYR A 746 1.27 -20.37 -3.84
C TYR A 746 -0.22 -20.59 -4.18
N LYS A 747 -0.80 -19.78 -5.09
CA LYS A 747 -2.17 -20.00 -5.57
C LYS A 747 -2.30 -21.26 -6.42
N SER A 748 -1.24 -21.60 -7.16
CA SER A 748 -1.21 -22.85 -7.90
C SER A 748 -1.24 -24.06 -6.97
N PHE A 749 -0.61 -23.97 -5.79
CA PHE A 749 -0.75 -24.99 -4.76
C PHE A 749 -2.19 -25.13 -4.29
N ASN A 750 -2.96 -24.03 -4.22
CA ASN A 750 -4.35 -24.08 -3.78
C ASN A 750 -5.17 -24.98 -4.72
N TYR A 751 -5.22 -24.72 -6.01
CA TYR A 751 -6.08 -25.51 -6.90
C TYR A 751 -5.44 -26.78 -7.43
N GLU A 752 -4.13 -26.93 -7.43
CA GLU A 752 -3.51 -28.22 -7.78
C GLU A 752 -3.55 -29.22 -6.63
N ILE A 753 -3.51 -28.74 -5.37
CA ILE A 753 -3.41 -29.61 -4.19
C ILE A 753 -4.53 -29.35 -3.18
N PHE A 754 -4.58 -28.16 -2.57
CA PHE A 754 -5.39 -27.91 -1.36
C PHE A 754 -6.90 -28.00 -1.56
N GLU A 755 -7.42 -27.67 -2.73
CA GLU A 755 -8.85 -27.81 -3.04
C GLU A 755 -9.25 -29.24 -3.41
N ARG A 756 -8.30 -30.11 -3.73
CA ARG A 756 -8.57 -31.41 -4.33
C ARG A 756 -8.24 -32.59 -3.44
N ARG A 757 -7.19 -32.51 -2.63
CA ARG A 757 -6.62 -33.70 -1.99
C ARG A 757 -6.04 -33.42 -0.59
N LYS A 758 -5.97 -34.48 0.19
CA LYS A 758 -5.22 -34.48 1.45
C LYS A 758 -3.75 -34.18 1.16
N SER A 759 -3.14 -33.40 2.00
CA SER A 759 -1.75 -32.95 1.81
C SER A 759 -1.08 -32.66 3.14
N ILE A 760 0.23 -32.60 3.13
CA ILE A 760 1.05 -32.21 4.27
C ILE A 760 1.90 -30.99 3.87
N VAL A 761 1.88 -29.97 4.67
CA VAL A 761 2.68 -28.74 4.48
C VAL A 761 3.67 -28.62 5.62
N ILE A 762 4.96 -28.49 5.30
CA ILE A 762 6.01 -28.25 6.28
C ILE A 762 6.71 -26.93 5.88
N ALA A 763 6.40 -25.88 6.62
CA ALA A 763 6.96 -24.55 6.42
C ALA A 763 8.14 -24.31 7.36
N PHE A 764 9.35 -24.46 6.84
CA PHE A 764 10.58 -24.31 7.60
C PHE A 764 11.04 -22.85 7.74
N ASP A 765 10.92 -22.06 6.68
CA ASP A 765 11.32 -20.66 6.63
C ASP A 765 10.59 -19.95 5.49
N GLY A 766 10.68 -18.64 5.43
CA GLY A 766 10.12 -17.85 4.35
C GLY A 766 9.57 -16.50 4.81
N ASN A 767 8.77 -15.91 3.95
CA ASN A 767 8.14 -14.61 4.17
C ASN A 767 6.65 -14.66 3.76
N SER A 768 6.07 -13.54 3.38
CA SER A 768 4.66 -13.42 2.98
C SER A 768 4.16 -14.51 2.02
N PRO A 769 4.91 -14.95 0.97
CA PRO A 769 4.46 -16.05 0.12
C PRO A 769 4.24 -17.37 0.88
N VAL A 770 5.15 -17.73 1.79
CA VAL A 770 5.00 -18.97 2.60
C VAL A 770 3.87 -18.81 3.62
N SER A 771 3.74 -17.65 4.24
CA SER A 771 2.60 -17.32 5.13
C SER A 771 1.26 -17.41 4.37
N ASN A 772 1.22 -16.99 3.11
CA ASN A 772 0.03 -17.13 2.26
C ASN A 772 -0.22 -18.59 1.86
N LEU A 773 0.84 -19.35 1.57
CA LEU A 773 0.73 -20.78 1.31
C LEU A 773 0.09 -21.52 2.49
N VAL A 774 0.51 -21.22 3.72
CA VAL A 774 -0.06 -21.77 4.96
C VAL A 774 -1.55 -21.39 5.10
N GLN A 775 -1.92 -20.16 4.77
CA GLN A 775 -3.31 -19.71 4.80
C GLN A 775 -4.17 -20.46 3.76
N GLU A 776 -3.67 -20.64 2.55
CA GLU A 776 -4.37 -21.37 1.48
C GLU A 776 -4.51 -22.86 1.82
N ALA A 777 -3.47 -23.45 2.41
CA ALA A 777 -3.54 -24.84 2.88
C ALA A 777 -4.64 -25.04 3.94
N LYS A 778 -4.79 -24.12 4.89
CA LYS A 778 -5.87 -24.15 5.89
C LYS A 778 -7.25 -24.00 5.27
N ASN A 779 -7.37 -23.13 4.27
CA ASN A 779 -8.65 -22.79 3.62
C ASN A 779 -9.10 -23.88 2.63
N GLY A 780 -8.19 -24.74 2.20
CA GLY A 780 -8.44 -25.77 1.21
C GLY A 780 -9.37 -26.88 1.71
N LYS A 781 -10.18 -27.45 0.79
CA LYS A 781 -11.13 -28.54 1.11
C LYS A 781 -10.46 -29.89 1.37
N GLY A 782 -9.22 -30.05 0.89
CA GLY A 782 -8.43 -31.26 1.04
C GLY A 782 -7.95 -31.55 2.47
N LYS A 783 -8.17 -30.65 3.41
CA LYS A 783 -7.79 -30.75 4.83
C LYS A 783 -6.30 -31.04 5.01
N ALA A 784 -5.48 -30.09 4.61
CA ALA A 784 -4.04 -30.17 4.77
C ALA A 784 -3.63 -30.28 6.25
N LYS A 785 -2.65 -31.12 6.55
CA LYS A 785 -1.91 -31.09 7.83
C LYS A 785 -0.77 -30.10 7.69
N ILE A 786 -0.67 -29.16 8.62
CA ILE A 786 0.22 -28.01 8.48
C ILE A 786 1.15 -27.93 9.67
N TYR A 787 2.45 -27.95 9.39
CA TYR A 787 3.52 -27.82 10.36
C TYR A 787 4.35 -26.57 10.05
N VAL A 788 4.56 -25.73 11.04
CA VAL A 788 5.16 -24.40 10.86
C VAL A 788 6.27 -24.16 11.86
N ASN A 789 7.42 -23.72 11.37
CA ASN A 789 8.55 -23.33 12.23
C ASN A 789 8.24 -22.03 12.96
N SER A 790 8.13 -22.10 14.28
CA SER A 790 7.85 -20.96 15.16
C SER A 790 9.07 -20.07 15.46
N ASP A 791 10.28 -20.46 15.06
CA ASP A 791 11.47 -19.61 15.15
C ASP A 791 11.50 -18.53 14.07
N VAL A 792 10.59 -18.61 13.07
CA VAL A 792 10.39 -17.60 12.04
C VAL A 792 9.18 -16.74 12.39
N ASP A 793 9.39 -15.48 12.75
CA ASP A 793 8.36 -14.59 13.31
C ASP A 793 7.08 -14.50 12.48
N ILE A 794 7.19 -14.33 11.16
CA ILE A 794 6.02 -14.22 10.28
C ILE A 794 5.22 -15.53 10.21
N LEU A 795 5.92 -16.67 10.27
CA LEU A 795 5.29 -17.99 10.29
C LEU A 795 4.66 -18.28 11.65
N LYS A 796 5.33 -17.88 12.74
CA LYS A 796 4.79 -17.96 14.10
C LYS A 796 3.51 -17.16 14.24
N GLN A 797 3.51 -15.88 13.82
CA GLN A 797 2.32 -15.03 13.84
C GLN A 797 1.17 -15.61 12.99
N LYS A 798 1.50 -16.21 11.85
CA LYS A 798 0.52 -16.90 11.01
C LYS A 798 -0.04 -18.13 11.72
N ALA A 799 0.79 -18.97 12.31
CA ALA A 799 0.36 -20.15 13.05
C ALA A 799 -0.53 -19.79 14.26
N GLU A 800 -0.14 -18.76 15.03
CA GLU A 800 -0.93 -18.24 16.14
C GLU A 800 -2.32 -17.74 15.69
N SER A 801 -2.40 -17.10 14.53
CA SER A 801 -3.67 -16.66 13.94
C SER A 801 -4.57 -17.79 13.47
N LEU A 802 -4.03 -19.01 13.34
CA LEU A 802 -4.71 -20.21 12.85
C LEU A 802 -4.78 -21.32 13.92
N GLN A 803 -4.94 -20.94 15.18
CA GLN A 803 -4.99 -21.87 16.32
C GLN A 803 -5.91 -23.06 16.07
N GLY A 804 -5.43 -24.28 16.41
CA GLY A 804 -6.15 -25.55 16.21
C GLY A 804 -6.06 -26.15 14.80
N TYR A 805 -5.43 -25.45 13.84
CA TYR A 805 -5.26 -25.95 12.47
C TYR A 805 -3.80 -26.19 12.08
N VAL A 806 -2.87 -25.66 12.88
CA VAL A 806 -1.44 -25.67 12.59
C VAL A 806 -0.69 -26.22 13.80
N THR A 807 0.23 -27.15 13.55
CA THR A 807 1.19 -27.65 14.55
C THR A 807 2.47 -26.83 14.45
N MET A 808 2.88 -26.19 15.53
CA MET A 808 4.13 -25.43 15.58
C MET A 808 5.30 -26.30 16.02
N PHE A 809 6.44 -26.13 15.37
CA PHE A 809 7.72 -26.70 15.78
C PHE A 809 8.79 -25.63 15.81
N ASN A 810 9.93 -25.94 16.37
CA ASN A 810 11.11 -25.06 16.40
C ASN A 810 12.40 -25.88 16.22
N ASP A 811 13.53 -25.21 16.11
CA ASP A 811 14.82 -25.84 15.88
C ASP A 811 15.29 -26.74 17.07
N LYS A 812 14.55 -26.79 18.17
CA LYS A 812 14.86 -27.61 19.34
C LYS A 812 13.98 -28.85 19.48
N ASN A 813 12.86 -28.88 18.79
CA ASN A 813 11.88 -29.98 18.89
C ASN A 813 11.94 -30.86 17.65
N ASP A 814 12.03 -32.15 17.85
CA ASP A 814 11.90 -33.12 16.77
C ASP A 814 10.41 -33.29 16.43
N ILE A 815 10.02 -32.87 15.24
CA ILE A 815 8.65 -32.95 14.73
C ILE A 815 8.38 -34.20 13.90
N VAL A 816 9.43 -34.99 13.62
CA VAL A 816 9.35 -36.14 12.70
C VAL A 816 8.37 -37.20 13.17
N ASP A 817 8.40 -37.54 14.45
CA ASP A 817 7.50 -38.52 15.04
C ASP A 817 6.05 -38.04 15.01
N ASP A 818 5.79 -36.76 15.26
CA ASP A 818 4.45 -36.17 15.19
C ASP A 818 3.92 -36.17 13.76
N ILE A 819 4.76 -35.85 12.75
CA ILE A 819 4.38 -35.91 11.35
C ILE A 819 3.94 -37.30 10.94
N PHE A 820 4.70 -38.32 11.28
CA PHE A 820 4.37 -39.72 10.94
C PHE A 820 3.23 -40.29 11.78
N LYS A 821 3.06 -39.84 13.02
CA LYS A 821 1.92 -40.23 13.88
C LYS A 821 0.61 -39.66 13.36
N ASP A 822 0.63 -38.39 12.94
CA ASP A 822 -0.54 -37.68 12.39
C ASP A 822 -0.88 -38.11 10.96
N ASN A 823 0.09 -38.69 10.25
CA ASN A 823 -0.03 -39.10 8.86
C ASN A 823 0.56 -40.53 8.65
N PRO A 824 -0.06 -41.56 9.26
CA PRO A 824 0.48 -42.92 9.20
C PRO A 824 0.53 -43.52 7.78
N GLU A 825 -0.22 -42.95 6.84
CA GLU A 825 -0.26 -43.38 5.45
C GLU A 825 1.02 -43.07 4.66
N ILE A 826 1.89 -42.19 5.19
CA ILE A 826 3.16 -41.83 4.54
C ILE A 826 4.39 -42.45 5.21
N LYS A 827 4.22 -43.30 6.22
CA LYS A 827 5.33 -43.94 6.97
C LYS A 827 5.70 -45.30 6.39
#